data_c41a3e11567b9d257613acf2be6f52f4
#
_entry.id   c41a3e11567b9d257613acf2be6f52f4
#
_cell.length_a   1.000
_cell.length_b   1.000
_cell.length_c   1.000
_cell.angle_alpha   90.00
_cell.angle_beta   90.00
_cell.angle_gamma   90.00
#
_symmetry.space_group_name_H-M   'P 1'
#
loop_
_entity.id
_entity.type
_entity.pdbx_description
1 polymer ?
#
loop_
_entity_poly.entity_id
_entity_poly.type
_entity_poly.pdbx_seq_one_letter_code
_entity_poly.pdbx_strand_id
1 'polypeptide(L)'
;MLKKAGPVLALSSAVALLLFCSIPTYAQSSAASHALITQNIDESALVTLAGNTRPEVQFARDLGPVSDSLQLSHMYLQMKMSAEQEADAAALIDRLHNPSSAEYHQWLSLAQIEHRFGPSQADLSIVTAWLESHGFTVNVVYPANGVIDFSGPANSIREAFHTEIHNIEVKGALHIANMWDPQIPVALAAAVHGVTSMNDFRPQALVRPRKALDTGNPEFPYALAPGDLATIYNINPAYKAGISGKGQTIVVVEDSDIFSAADWNTFRAVFGLNTMFPSGSLVQIHPQPVGPGNGGSCADPGLNGDFVEASVDMEWSSAAAPSAAIVVATCADTNTNFGGFIAIQNILTSPPLPPGIISISYLQSESQNGASGNAYINALYRLAVLRGVSVYVAVGDAGADTTDQFAPAATSGLNVSGLATTAFDVAVGGTDFEDTFLNENSTYWNATNGPFFESAKSYIPEIPWNDSCAGQLVSTYEGYKTPYGASGFCNSALGEESLVVAAGSGGASSCFTGTPAIVGVVGGTCQGYPKPSYQYLAAGVPQDGVRDVPDITMFASNGFWGHYYPVCFEESDGVCPAGEPQNWPGYGGTSFGAPIMAGVQALVNESVGTQYQGDPNFVYYSLNADQNATLPLSACNSRLGTAVNPGCIFRDVTVGDMDVNCLPLTNPNTGAVIGTFNCFLDGATNGVMSLRNDRYEPTYVAKPGYDFTSGIGSVDVFNLVKNWPGSRLH
;
A
#
# COMPACT_ATOMS: atom_id res chain seq x y z
N MET A 1 -66.63 -14.00 79.40
CA MET A 1 -67.77 -13.62 78.54
C MET A 1 -67.23 -13.31 77.15
N LEU A 2 -67.45 -14.22 76.26
CA LEU A 2 -67.96 -14.14 74.91
C LEU A 2 -67.71 -12.83 74.10
N LYS A 3 -66.97 -12.89 72.98
CA LYS A 3 -67.56 -12.99 71.64
C LYS A 3 -66.53 -13.21 70.57
N LYS A 4 -66.83 -14.16 69.68
CA LYS A 4 -66.13 -14.48 68.40
C LYS A 4 -66.33 -13.38 67.40
N ALA A 5 -65.32 -13.14 66.59
CA ALA A 5 -65.49 -12.62 65.21
C ALA A 5 -64.41 -13.24 64.29
N GLY A 6 -64.87 -13.81 63.20
CA GLY A 6 -64.11 -14.60 62.27
C GLY A 6 -63.27 -13.75 61.24
N PRO A 7 -62.46 -14.42 60.42
CA PRO A 7 -61.57 -13.74 59.55
C PRO A 7 -62.21 -13.34 58.19
N VAL A 8 -61.93 -12.12 57.75
CA VAL A 8 -62.22 -11.62 56.40
C VAL A 8 -61.07 -11.94 55.51
N LEU A 9 -61.30 -12.75 54.47
CA LEU A 9 -60.37 -13.01 53.37
C LEU A 9 -60.31 -11.74 52.53
N ALA A 10 -59.11 -11.14 52.45
CA ALA A 10 -58.80 -10.13 51.47
C ALA A 10 -58.10 -10.81 50.24
N LEU A 11 -58.80 -10.86 49.11
CA LEU A 11 -58.25 -11.25 47.82
C LEU A 11 -57.37 -10.12 47.32
N SER A 12 -56.06 -10.34 47.30
CA SER A 12 -55.09 -9.43 46.61
C SER A 12 -54.97 -9.85 45.14
N SER A 13 -55.58 -9.08 44.25
CA SER A 13 -55.37 -9.23 42.81
C SER A 13 -53.98 -8.67 42.43
N ALA A 14 -53.01 -9.55 42.16
CA ALA A 14 -51.75 -9.18 41.56
C ALA A 14 -51.98 -8.98 40.09
N VAL A 15 -51.97 -7.71 39.65
CA VAL A 15 -51.86 -7.36 38.22
C VAL A 15 -50.38 -7.49 37.80
N ALA A 16 -50.06 -8.55 37.09
CA ALA A 16 -48.77 -8.72 36.45
C ALA A 16 -48.69 -7.77 35.22
N LEU A 17 -47.97 -6.67 35.39
CA LEU A 17 -47.60 -5.78 34.26
C LEU A 17 -46.53 -6.49 33.44
N LEU A 18 -46.89 -7.14 32.33
CA LEU A 18 -46.00 -7.61 31.29
C LEU A 18 -45.47 -6.39 30.55
N LEU A 19 -44.27 -5.92 30.92
CA LEU A 19 -43.46 -5.03 30.10
C LEU A 19 -43.02 -5.81 28.85
N PHE A 20 -43.73 -5.62 27.74
CA PHE A 20 -43.24 -5.95 26.43
C PHE A 20 -42.10 -4.97 26.14
N CYS A 21 -40.83 -5.40 26.36
CA CYS A 21 -39.68 -4.82 25.70
C CYS A 21 -39.86 -5.07 24.18
N SER A 22 -40.40 -4.11 23.46
CA SER A 22 -40.31 -4.05 22.03
C SER A 22 -38.84 -3.78 21.71
N ILE A 23 -38.08 -4.84 21.42
CA ILE A 23 -36.82 -4.76 20.73
C ILE A 23 -37.17 -4.17 19.35
N PRO A 24 -36.65 -2.99 18.96
CA PRO A 24 -36.83 -2.54 17.59
C PRO A 24 -36.13 -3.55 16.70
N THR A 25 -36.90 -4.41 16.05
CA THR A 25 -36.43 -5.10 14.85
C THR A 25 -36.22 -4.02 13.82
N TYR A 26 -34.98 -3.53 13.70
CA TYR A 26 -34.52 -2.87 12.48
C TYR A 26 -34.71 -3.89 11.37
N ALA A 27 -35.72 -3.69 10.54
CA ALA A 27 -35.82 -4.37 9.28
C ALA A 27 -34.62 -3.90 8.47
N GLN A 28 -33.52 -4.65 8.54
CA GLN A 28 -32.49 -4.59 7.52
C GLN A 28 -33.22 -4.95 6.21
N SER A 29 -33.48 -3.97 5.36
CA SER A 29 -33.69 -4.21 3.95
C SER A 29 -32.34 -4.67 3.39
N SER A 30 -32.02 -5.96 3.62
CA SER A 30 -30.95 -6.60 2.87
C SER A 30 -31.41 -6.54 1.41
N ALA A 31 -30.75 -5.73 0.59
CA ALA A 31 -30.79 -5.94 -0.84
C ALA A 31 -30.20 -7.35 -1.03
N ALA A 32 -31.06 -8.35 -1.17
CA ALA A 32 -30.62 -9.68 -1.53
C ALA A 32 -29.87 -9.55 -2.84
N SER A 33 -28.72 -10.22 -2.98
CA SER A 33 -27.94 -10.19 -4.23
C SER A 33 -28.85 -10.65 -5.38
N HIS A 34 -29.20 -9.73 -6.24
CA HIS A 34 -30.00 -10.05 -7.43
C HIS A 34 -29.06 -10.56 -8.52
N ALA A 35 -29.50 -11.61 -9.21
CA ALA A 35 -28.73 -12.13 -10.34
C ALA A 35 -28.57 -11.04 -11.41
N LEU A 36 -27.33 -10.76 -11.79
CA LEU A 36 -26.96 -9.82 -12.84
C LEU A 36 -27.03 -10.46 -14.23
N ILE A 37 -26.79 -11.77 -14.31
CA ILE A 37 -26.88 -12.55 -15.56
C ILE A 37 -28.34 -12.96 -15.75
N THR A 38 -29.01 -12.27 -16.65
CA THR A 38 -30.47 -12.48 -16.93
C THR A 38 -30.74 -13.04 -18.33
N GLN A 39 -29.70 -13.22 -19.13
CA GLN A 39 -29.79 -13.72 -20.51
C GLN A 39 -29.05 -15.05 -20.64
N ASN A 40 -29.46 -15.86 -21.60
CA ASN A 40 -28.69 -17.05 -21.97
C ASN A 40 -27.35 -16.65 -22.57
N ILE A 41 -26.31 -17.45 -22.31
CA ILE A 41 -25.00 -17.27 -22.91
C ILE A 41 -25.11 -17.56 -24.42
N ASP A 42 -24.67 -16.62 -25.24
CA ASP A 42 -24.50 -16.74 -26.68
C ASP A 42 -23.01 -16.47 -26.99
N GLU A 43 -22.27 -17.53 -27.30
CA GLU A 43 -20.83 -17.47 -27.59
C GLU A 43 -20.49 -16.67 -28.86
N SER A 44 -21.49 -16.35 -29.69
CA SER A 44 -21.29 -15.49 -30.86
C SER A 44 -21.47 -14.01 -30.60
N ALA A 45 -22.07 -13.64 -29.47
CA ALA A 45 -22.33 -12.25 -29.05
C ALA A 45 -21.31 -11.82 -28.00
N LEU A 46 -20.21 -11.23 -28.44
CA LEU A 46 -19.05 -10.91 -27.58
C LEU A 46 -18.97 -9.44 -27.22
N VAL A 47 -18.34 -9.16 -26.09
CA VAL A 47 -17.94 -7.83 -25.63
C VAL A 47 -16.48 -7.85 -25.17
N THR A 48 -15.73 -6.79 -25.50
CA THR A 48 -14.34 -6.63 -25.10
C THR A 48 -14.25 -6.12 -23.67
N LEU A 49 -13.42 -6.74 -22.86
CA LEU A 49 -13.03 -6.29 -21.51
C LEU A 49 -11.84 -5.34 -21.64
N ALA A 50 -12.13 -4.07 -21.95
CA ALA A 50 -11.11 -3.05 -22.24
C ALA A 50 -10.20 -2.79 -21.04
N GLY A 51 -8.90 -2.54 -21.31
CA GLY A 51 -7.90 -2.23 -20.30
C GLY A 51 -7.37 -3.45 -19.55
N ASN A 52 -7.42 -4.64 -20.14
CA ASN A 52 -6.93 -5.89 -19.56
C ASN A 52 -5.78 -6.52 -20.36
N THR A 53 -5.02 -5.69 -21.05
CA THR A 53 -3.76 -6.05 -21.70
C THR A 53 -2.64 -5.21 -21.12
N ARG A 54 -1.53 -5.84 -20.78
CA ARG A 54 -0.34 -5.12 -20.28
C ARG A 54 0.10 -4.06 -21.29
N PRO A 55 0.35 -2.82 -20.85
CA PRO A 55 0.78 -1.75 -21.75
C PRO A 55 2.08 -2.09 -22.49
N GLU A 56 3.00 -2.81 -21.87
CA GLU A 56 4.31 -3.20 -22.42
C GLU A 56 4.18 -4.04 -23.70
N VAL A 57 3.09 -4.78 -23.86
CA VAL A 57 2.82 -5.60 -25.06
C VAL A 57 2.85 -4.77 -26.34
N GLN A 58 2.50 -3.50 -26.27
CA GLN A 58 2.41 -2.60 -27.42
C GLN A 58 3.75 -2.45 -28.19
N PHE A 59 4.88 -2.51 -27.48
CA PHE A 59 6.22 -2.40 -28.06
C PHE A 59 7.13 -3.59 -27.74
N ALA A 60 6.59 -4.63 -27.15
CA ALA A 60 7.34 -5.87 -26.93
C ALA A 60 7.78 -6.48 -28.26
N ARG A 61 8.90 -7.19 -28.24
CA ARG A 61 9.26 -8.07 -29.35
C ARG A 61 8.44 -9.35 -29.22
N ASP A 62 7.47 -9.52 -30.10
CA ASP A 62 6.65 -10.72 -30.17
C ASP A 62 7.49 -11.91 -30.66
N LEU A 63 7.55 -12.98 -29.87
CA LEU A 63 8.25 -14.23 -30.15
C LEU A 63 7.30 -15.34 -30.57
N GLY A 64 6.00 -15.03 -30.69
CA GLY A 64 4.95 -15.94 -31.12
C GLY A 64 4.20 -16.60 -29.96
N PRO A 65 3.10 -17.32 -30.28
CA PRO A 65 2.23 -17.91 -29.30
C PRO A 65 2.97 -18.93 -28.42
N VAL A 66 2.57 -19.02 -27.17
CA VAL A 66 3.03 -20.08 -26.26
C VAL A 66 2.48 -21.43 -26.69
N SER A 67 3.01 -22.53 -26.13
CA SER A 67 2.44 -23.84 -26.34
C SER A 67 0.98 -23.89 -25.93
N ASP A 68 0.11 -24.47 -26.74
CA ASP A 68 -1.32 -24.71 -26.44
C ASP A 68 -1.53 -25.38 -25.08
N SER A 69 -0.59 -26.22 -24.65
CA SER A 69 -0.63 -26.97 -23.39
C SER A 69 -0.01 -26.22 -22.19
N LEU A 70 0.53 -24.99 -22.36
CA LEU A 70 1.05 -24.23 -21.26
C LEU A 70 -0.08 -24.00 -20.24
N GLN A 71 0.14 -24.43 -19.00
CA GLN A 71 -0.83 -24.21 -17.93
C GLN A 71 -0.66 -22.79 -17.35
N LEU A 72 -1.75 -22.02 -17.35
CA LEU A 72 -1.86 -20.78 -16.61
C LEU A 72 -2.54 -21.11 -15.27
N SER A 73 -1.85 -20.82 -14.18
CA SER A 73 -2.24 -21.28 -12.84
C SER A 73 -2.72 -20.13 -11.97
N HIS A 74 -3.85 -20.32 -11.29
CA HIS A 74 -4.39 -19.37 -10.33
C HIS A 74 -4.71 -18.00 -10.93
N MET A 75 -5.33 -17.98 -12.11
CA MET A 75 -5.94 -16.77 -12.66
C MET A 75 -7.16 -16.39 -11.81
N TYR A 76 -7.33 -15.10 -11.52
CA TYR A 76 -8.46 -14.59 -10.75
C TYR A 76 -9.46 -13.89 -11.66
N LEU A 77 -10.67 -14.44 -11.78
CA LEU A 77 -11.79 -13.76 -12.41
C LEU A 77 -12.51 -12.94 -11.35
N GLN A 78 -12.54 -11.61 -11.54
CA GLN A 78 -13.24 -10.67 -10.66
C GLN A 78 -14.68 -10.51 -11.10
N MET A 79 -15.61 -10.81 -10.21
CA MET A 79 -17.04 -10.55 -10.38
C MET A 79 -17.38 -9.10 -9.98
N LYS A 80 -18.44 -8.56 -10.58
CA LYS A 80 -18.99 -7.24 -10.25
C LYS A 80 -20.00 -7.30 -9.12
N MET A 81 -20.05 -6.25 -8.33
CA MET A 81 -21.20 -5.90 -7.52
C MET A 81 -22.23 -5.14 -8.34
N SER A 82 -23.50 -5.17 -7.96
CA SER A 82 -24.49 -4.23 -8.54
C SER A 82 -24.21 -2.80 -8.05
N ALA A 83 -24.72 -1.80 -8.79
CA ALA A 83 -24.58 -0.40 -8.39
C ALA A 83 -25.19 -0.12 -7.00
N GLU A 84 -26.25 -0.84 -6.66
CA GLU A 84 -26.88 -0.74 -5.33
C GLU A 84 -26.00 -1.33 -4.25
N GLN A 85 -25.33 -2.45 -4.51
CA GLN A 85 -24.37 -3.06 -3.58
C GLN A 85 -23.14 -2.18 -3.37
N GLU A 86 -22.60 -1.59 -4.44
CA GLU A 86 -21.47 -0.63 -4.35
C GLU A 86 -21.86 0.59 -3.48
N ALA A 87 -23.03 1.18 -3.72
CA ALA A 87 -23.51 2.31 -2.93
C ALA A 87 -23.77 1.94 -1.46
N ASP A 88 -24.32 0.74 -1.20
CA ASP A 88 -24.56 0.26 0.15
C ASP A 88 -23.26 -0.05 0.90
N ALA A 89 -22.26 -0.63 0.21
CA ALA A 89 -20.95 -0.89 0.80
C ALA A 89 -20.23 0.41 1.19
N ALA A 90 -20.21 1.40 0.30
CA ALA A 90 -19.63 2.71 0.57
C ALA A 90 -20.32 3.39 1.77
N ALA A 91 -21.66 3.45 1.77
CA ALA A 91 -22.42 4.05 2.86
C ALA A 91 -22.25 3.27 4.19
N LEU A 92 -22.10 1.95 4.14
CA LEU A 92 -21.82 1.17 5.34
C LEU A 92 -20.45 1.46 5.90
N ILE A 93 -19.41 1.53 5.05
CA ILE A 93 -18.05 1.84 5.47
C ILE A 93 -18.00 3.21 6.16
N ASP A 94 -18.66 4.23 5.60
CA ASP A 94 -18.80 5.52 6.27
C ASP A 94 -19.45 5.39 7.67
N ARG A 95 -20.50 4.57 7.81
CA ARG A 95 -21.16 4.37 9.10
C ARG A 95 -20.32 3.57 10.09
N LEU A 96 -19.53 2.60 9.61
CA LEU A 96 -18.61 1.81 10.44
C LEU A 96 -17.49 2.67 11.04
N HIS A 97 -17.11 3.76 10.38
CA HIS A 97 -16.06 4.68 10.83
C HIS A 97 -16.58 5.96 11.49
N ASN A 98 -17.90 6.18 11.52
CA ASN A 98 -18.49 7.36 12.16
C ASN A 98 -18.80 7.09 13.64
N PRO A 99 -18.13 7.73 14.61
CA PRO A 99 -18.37 7.51 16.04
C PRO A 99 -19.81 7.81 16.50
N SER A 100 -20.56 8.61 15.72
CA SER A 100 -21.96 8.92 16.00
C SER A 100 -22.94 7.86 15.46
N SER A 101 -22.47 6.90 14.70
CA SER A 101 -23.29 5.84 14.12
C SER A 101 -23.54 4.72 15.12
N ALA A 102 -24.74 4.14 15.08
CA ALA A 102 -25.04 2.91 15.83
C ALA A 102 -24.26 1.68 15.31
N GLU A 103 -23.75 1.76 14.07
CA GLU A 103 -22.95 0.71 13.45
C GLU A 103 -21.43 0.91 13.66
N TYR A 104 -21.02 1.95 14.40
CA TYR A 104 -19.61 2.25 14.66
C TYR A 104 -18.84 1.02 15.15
N HIS A 105 -17.79 0.62 14.42
CA HIS A 105 -16.93 -0.55 14.66
C HIS A 105 -17.70 -1.90 14.80
N GLN A 106 -18.89 -2.02 14.20
CA GLN A 106 -19.61 -3.29 14.08
C GLN A 106 -19.13 -4.06 12.84
N TRP A 107 -17.88 -4.53 12.88
CA TRP A 107 -17.24 -5.23 11.77
C TRP A 107 -18.00 -6.48 11.34
N LEU A 108 -18.00 -6.77 10.04
CA LEU A 108 -18.78 -7.85 9.48
C LEU A 108 -18.02 -9.18 9.49
N SER A 109 -18.74 -10.26 9.74
CA SER A 109 -18.23 -11.60 9.45
C SER A 109 -18.22 -11.87 7.93
N LEU A 110 -17.42 -12.84 7.47
CA LEU A 110 -17.42 -13.27 6.07
C LEU A 110 -18.84 -13.59 5.58
N ALA A 111 -19.61 -14.37 6.33
CA ALA A 111 -20.95 -14.74 5.94
C ALA A 111 -21.92 -13.55 5.78
N GLN A 112 -21.73 -12.47 6.57
CA GLN A 112 -22.50 -11.24 6.42
C GLN A 112 -22.09 -10.48 5.16
N ILE A 113 -20.77 -10.44 4.84
CA ILE A 113 -20.24 -9.81 3.64
C ILE A 113 -20.72 -10.57 2.40
N GLU A 114 -20.55 -11.89 2.37
CA GLU A 114 -21.03 -12.76 1.28
C GLU A 114 -22.52 -12.57 1.00
N HIS A 115 -23.34 -12.57 2.05
CA HIS A 115 -24.79 -12.41 1.92
C HIS A 115 -25.18 -11.04 1.37
N ARG A 116 -24.47 -9.97 1.78
CA ARG A 116 -24.86 -8.59 1.47
C ARG A 116 -24.21 -8.06 0.20
N PHE A 117 -22.94 -8.39 -0.03
CA PHE A 117 -22.09 -7.81 -1.05
C PHE A 117 -21.55 -8.83 -2.05
N GLY A 118 -21.62 -10.12 -1.74
CA GLY A 118 -21.18 -11.17 -2.65
C GLY A 118 -22.04 -11.26 -3.92
N PRO A 119 -21.52 -11.86 -5.00
CA PRO A 119 -22.31 -12.21 -6.17
C PRO A 119 -23.46 -13.16 -5.82
N SER A 120 -24.52 -13.14 -6.63
CA SER A 120 -25.59 -14.12 -6.44
C SER A 120 -25.09 -15.55 -6.69
N GLN A 121 -25.64 -16.51 -5.96
CA GLN A 121 -25.29 -17.93 -6.19
C GLN A 121 -25.62 -18.38 -7.61
N ALA A 122 -26.62 -17.75 -8.25
CA ALA A 122 -26.97 -18.02 -9.65
C ALA A 122 -25.85 -17.56 -10.59
N ASP A 123 -25.34 -16.32 -10.41
CA ASP A 123 -24.26 -15.79 -11.23
C ASP A 123 -22.97 -16.59 -11.05
N LEU A 124 -22.61 -16.93 -9.79
CA LEU A 124 -21.46 -17.79 -9.49
C LEU A 124 -21.56 -19.12 -10.22
N SER A 125 -22.75 -19.78 -10.15
CA SER A 125 -22.96 -21.08 -10.81
C SER A 125 -22.88 -20.98 -12.33
N ILE A 126 -23.36 -19.88 -12.92
CA ILE A 126 -23.31 -19.66 -14.37
C ILE A 126 -21.86 -19.46 -14.83
N VAL A 127 -21.09 -18.58 -14.13
CA VAL A 127 -19.72 -18.26 -14.50
C VAL A 127 -18.79 -19.46 -14.28
N THR A 128 -18.92 -20.18 -13.16
CA THR A 128 -18.11 -21.40 -12.91
C THR A 128 -18.40 -22.47 -13.96
N ALA A 129 -19.68 -22.74 -14.27
CA ALA A 129 -20.04 -23.70 -15.30
C ALA A 129 -19.54 -23.29 -16.69
N TRP A 130 -19.53 -22.00 -17.01
CA TRP A 130 -18.97 -21.48 -18.26
C TRP A 130 -17.45 -21.73 -18.34
N LEU A 131 -16.69 -21.43 -17.28
CA LEU A 131 -15.26 -21.71 -17.21
C LEU A 131 -14.99 -23.22 -17.39
N GLU A 132 -15.69 -24.06 -16.64
CA GLU A 132 -15.53 -25.53 -16.71
C GLU A 132 -15.86 -26.07 -18.11
N SER A 133 -16.88 -25.51 -18.79
CA SER A 133 -17.26 -25.94 -20.15
C SER A 133 -16.19 -25.63 -21.20
N HIS A 134 -15.28 -24.66 -20.93
CA HIS A 134 -14.13 -24.31 -21.76
C HIS A 134 -12.83 -25.01 -21.31
N GLY A 135 -12.92 -26.04 -20.44
CA GLY A 135 -11.78 -26.83 -20.02
C GLY A 135 -10.91 -26.24 -18.94
N PHE A 136 -11.39 -25.21 -18.22
CA PHE A 136 -10.73 -24.71 -17.02
C PHE A 136 -11.10 -25.54 -15.80
N THR A 137 -10.20 -25.54 -14.81
CA THR A 137 -10.46 -26.04 -13.47
C THR A 137 -10.73 -24.86 -12.56
N VAL A 138 -11.89 -24.81 -11.91
CA VAL A 138 -12.18 -23.86 -10.83
C VAL A 138 -11.52 -24.38 -9.56
N ASN A 139 -10.50 -23.66 -9.07
CA ASN A 139 -9.71 -24.05 -7.89
C ASN A 139 -10.46 -23.70 -6.59
N VAL A 140 -10.82 -22.41 -6.44
CA VAL A 140 -11.50 -21.87 -5.26
C VAL A 140 -12.46 -20.76 -5.69
N VAL A 141 -13.60 -20.65 -5.01
CA VAL A 141 -14.50 -19.49 -5.12
C VAL A 141 -14.44 -18.71 -3.82
N TYR A 142 -14.24 -17.41 -3.91
CA TYR A 142 -14.21 -16.46 -2.78
C TYR A 142 -15.41 -15.49 -2.88
N PRO A 143 -16.59 -15.86 -2.36
CA PRO A 143 -17.80 -15.06 -2.57
C PRO A 143 -17.76 -13.70 -1.89
N ALA A 144 -16.98 -13.54 -0.80
CA ALA A 144 -16.94 -12.32 -0.02
C ALA A 144 -16.45 -11.08 -0.80
N ASN A 145 -15.53 -11.28 -1.75
CA ASN A 145 -15.03 -10.24 -2.66
C ASN A 145 -15.24 -10.57 -4.14
N GLY A 146 -16.01 -11.61 -4.43
CA GLY A 146 -16.42 -11.95 -5.78
C GLY A 146 -15.28 -12.47 -6.67
N VAL A 147 -14.35 -13.26 -6.13
CA VAL A 147 -13.23 -13.83 -6.88
C VAL A 147 -13.47 -15.30 -7.18
N ILE A 148 -13.20 -15.72 -8.42
CA ILE A 148 -13.12 -17.12 -8.84
C ILE A 148 -11.69 -17.40 -9.25
N ASP A 149 -11.00 -18.23 -8.48
CA ASP A 149 -9.65 -18.75 -8.79
C ASP A 149 -9.79 -19.95 -9.73
N PHE A 150 -9.18 -19.85 -10.90
CA PHE A 150 -9.25 -20.90 -11.92
C PHE A 150 -7.91 -21.09 -12.65
N SER A 151 -7.71 -22.27 -13.20
CA SER A 151 -6.50 -22.64 -13.95
C SER A 151 -6.87 -23.38 -15.23
N GLY A 152 -6.00 -23.27 -16.23
CA GLY A 152 -6.20 -24.01 -17.47
C GLY A 152 -5.11 -23.77 -18.52
N PRO A 153 -5.15 -24.53 -19.64
CA PRO A 153 -4.15 -24.42 -20.69
C PRO A 153 -4.39 -23.19 -21.58
N ALA A 154 -3.33 -22.70 -22.23
CA ALA A 154 -3.36 -21.52 -23.07
C ALA A 154 -4.36 -21.61 -24.26
N ASN A 155 -4.59 -22.82 -24.81
CA ASN A 155 -5.63 -22.98 -25.83
C ASN A 155 -7.04 -22.68 -25.31
N SER A 156 -7.35 -23.02 -24.05
CA SER A 156 -8.63 -22.67 -23.43
C SER A 156 -8.80 -21.15 -23.26
N ILE A 157 -7.71 -20.41 -22.97
CA ILE A 157 -7.74 -18.93 -22.96
C ILE A 157 -8.14 -18.40 -24.33
N ARG A 158 -7.50 -18.91 -25.40
CA ARG A 158 -7.80 -18.49 -26.78
C ARG A 158 -9.25 -18.76 -27.16
N GLU A 159 -9.78 -19.90 -26.77
CA GLU A 159 -11.15 -20.28 -27.10
C GLU A 159 -12.22 -19.53 -26.31
N ALA A 160 -12.02 -19.38 -24.98
CA ALA A 160 -13.02 -18.78 -24.09
C ALA A 160 -12.93 -17.24 -24.06
N PHE A 161 -11.71 -16.70 -24.02
CA PHE A 161 -11.49 -15.26 -23.85
C PHE A 161 -11.09 -14.55 -25.15
N HIS A 162 -11.01 -15.25 -26.27
CA HIS A 162 -10.72 -14.71 -27.60
C HIS A 162 -9.46 -13.83 -27.63
N THR A 163 -8.47 -14.14 -26.78
CA THR A 163 -7.14 -13.54 -26.77
C THR A 163 -6.08 -14.62 -26.84
N GLU A 164 -4.87 -14.27 -27.20
CA GLU A 164 -3.80 -15.24 -27.38
C GLU A 164 -2.61 -14.88 -26.48
N ILE A 165 -2.06 -15.85 -25.76
CA ILE A 165 -0.89 -15.67 -24.91
C ILE A 165 0.36 -15.90 -25.77
N HIS A 166 1.24 -14.89 -25.84
CA HIS A 166 2.51 -14.99 -26.54
C HIS A 166 3.70 -14.95 -25.58
N ASN A 167 4.81 -15.56 -26.00
CA ASN A 167 6.12 -15.21 -25.48
C ASN A 167 6.51 -13.84 -26.06
N ILE A 168 6.91 -12.95 -25.20
CA ILE A 168 7.34 -11.59 -25.59
C ILE A 168 8.66 -11.25 -24.90
N GLU A 169 9.42 -10.35 -25.50
CA GLU A 169 10.62 -9.79 -24.88
C GLU A 169 10.41 -8.30 -24.62
N VAL A 170 10.57 -7.90 -23.36
CA VAL A 170 10.45 -6.51 -22.89
C VAL A 170 11.74 -6.13 -22.18
N LYS A 171 12.43 -5.09 -22.65
CA LYS A 171 13.71 -4.60 -22.07
C LYS A 171 14.76 -5.73 -21.87
N GLY A 172 14.74 -6.76 -22.73
CA GLY A 172 15.66 -7.90 -22.68
C GLY A 172 15.24 -9.06 -21.78
N ALA A 173 14.15 -8.93 -21.04
CA ALA A 173 13.54 -10.01 -20.25
C ALA A 173 12.44 -10.73 -21.05
N LEU A 174 12.33 -12.03 -20.84
CA LEU A 174 11.29 -12.86 -21.45
C LEU A 174 10.05 -12.88 -20.55
N HIS A 175 8.90 -12.67 -21.14
CA HIS A 175 7.61 -12.69 -20.49
C HIS A 175 6.57 -13.46 -21.30
N ILE A 176 5.45 -13.79 -20.67
CA ILE A 176 4.23 -14.19 -21.33
C ILE A 176 3.13 -13.16 -21.09
N ALA A 177 2.33 -12.86 -22.10
CA ALA A 177 1.18 -11.96 -21.95
C ALA A 177 0.12 -12.20 -23.03
N ASN A 178 -1.13 -11.86 -22.71
CA ASN A 178 -2.18 -11.74 -23.71
C ASN A 178 -1.92 -10.54 -24.63
N MET A 179 -2.10 -10.74 -25.94
CA MET A 179 -1.72 -9.75 -26.97
C MET A 179 -2.77 -8.67 -27.21
N TRP A 180 -3.99 -8.89 -26.81
CA TRP A 180 -5.11 -7.95 -26.87
C TRP A 180 -6.12 -8.22 -25.77
N ASP A 181 -6.98 -7.22 -25.54
CA ASP A 181 -8.00 -7.30 -24.49
C ASP A 181 -8.90 -8.52 -24.68
N PRO A 182 -9.17 -9.27 -23.59
CA PRO A 182 -10.05 -10.43 -23.62
C PRO A 182 -11.48 -10.06 -24.05
N GLN A 183 -12.19 -10.99 -24.64
CA GLN A 183 -13.60 -10.90 -24.93
C GLN A 183 -14.36 -12.02 -24.25
N ILE A 184 -15.58 -11.71 -23.79
CA ILE A 184 -16.51 -12.69 -23.18
C ILE A 184 -17.90 -12.53 -23.78
N PRO A 185 -18.78 -13.54 -23.67
CA PRO A 185 -20.19 -13.40 -24.02
C PRO A 185 -20.85 -12.20 -23.31
N VAL A 186 -21.63 -11.41 -24.06
CA VAL A 186 -22.32 -10.21 -23.55
C VAL A 186 -23.16 -10.50 -22.30
N ALA A 187 -23.77 -11.70 -22.23
CA ALA A 187 -24.55 -12.10 -21.05
C ALA A 187 -23.72 -12.10 -19.75
N LEU A 188 -22.44 -12.46 -19.81
CA LEU A 188 -21.54 -12.53 -18.65
C LEU A 188 -21.05 -11.14 -18.22
N ALA A 189 -20.97 -10.16 -19.13
CA ALA A 189 -20.40 -8.85 -18.88
C ALA A 189 -21.15 -8.04 -17.78
N ALA A 190 -22.42 -8.39 -17.51
CA ALA A 190 -23.16 -7.79 -16.43
C ALA A 190 -22.59 -8.15 -15.04
N ALA A 191 -22.00 -9.35 -14.89
CA ALA A 191 -21.51 -9.89 -13.62
C ALA A 191 -19.98 -10.04 -13.56
N VAL A 192 -19.27 -9.98 -14.70
CA VAL A 192 -17.81 -10.18 -14.77
C VAL A 192 -17.11 -8.86 -15.05
N HIS A 193 -16.12 -8.51 -14.22
CA HIS A 193 -15.25 -7.36 -14.42
C HIS A 193 -14.14 -7.69 -15.42
N GLY A 194 -13.49 -8.84 -15.22
CA GLY A 194 -12.41 -9.35 -16.05
C GLY A 194 -11.55 -10.37 -15.31
N VAL A 195 -10.42 -10.72 -15.92
CA VAL A 195 -9.39 -11.57 -15.32
C VAL A 195 -8.22 -10.67 -14.89
N THR A 196 -7.76 -10.80 -13.65
CA THR A 196 -6.77 -9.89 -13.05
C THR A 196 -5.44 -9.93 -13.76
N SER A 197 -5.01 -11.12 -14.22
CA SER A 197 -3.74 -11.28 -14.89
C SER A 197 -3.77 -12.48 -15.84
N MET A 198 -3.41 -12.24 -17.10
CA MET A 198 -3.09 -13.24 -18.12
C MET A 198 -1.63 -13.04 -18.60
N ASN A 199 -0.76 -12.64 -17.68
CA ASN A 199 0.65 -12.34 -17.92
C ASN A 199 1.47 -12.68 -16.67
N ASP A 200 2.79 -12.70 -16.83
CA ASP A 200 3.74 -12.98 -15.74
C ASP A 200 4.46 -11.74 -15.19
N PHE A 201 3.98 -10.54 -15.50
CA PHE A 201 4.47 -9.33 -14.84
C PHE A 201 3.94 -9.27 -13.41
N ARG A 202 4.81 -8.90 -12.48
CA ARG A 202 4.50 -8.86 -11.03
C ARG A 202 4.74 -7.48 -10.44
N PRO A 203 4.06 -7.14 -9.34
CA PRO A 203 4.51 -6.05 -8.48
C PRO A 203 5.96 -6.24 -8.09
N GLN A 204 6.68 -5.14 -7.90
CA GLN A 204 8.11 -5.13 -7.58
C GLN A 204 8.29 -4.73 -6.11
N ALA A 205 9.17 -5.42 -5.40
CA ALA A 205 9.64 -5.01 -4.08
C ALA A 205 10.31 -3.64 -4.16
N LEU A 206 10.19 -2.84 -3.10
CA LEU A 206 10.55 -1.41 -3.12
C LEU A 206 11.87 -1.09 -2.41
N VAL A 207 12.47 -2.07 -1.71
CA VAL A 207 13.70 -1.84 -0.97
C VAL A 207 14.85 -1.41 -1.87
N ARG A 208 15.56 -0.35 -1.46
CA ARG A 208 16.70 0.21 -2.21
C ARG A 208 17.98 0.11 -1.40
N PRO A 209 19.06 -0.46 -1.97
CA PRO A 209 20.36 -0.47 -1.34
C PRO A 209 20.88 0.95 -1.08
N ARG A 210 21.67 1.09 -0.02
CA ARG A 210 22.30 2.34 0.35
C ARG A 210 23.12 2.94 -0.81
N LYS A 211 22.88 4.24 -1.06
CA LYS A 211 23.65 5.09 -1.95
C LYS A 211 24.08 6.32 -1.17
N ALA A 212 25.38 6.59 -1.06
CA ALA A 212 25.89 7.80 -0.43
C ALA A 212 26.16 8.86 -1.50
N LEU A 213 25.81 10.11 -1.21
CA LEU A 213 26.31 11.25 -1.97
C LEU A 213 27.82 11.33 -1.80
N ASP A 214 28.60 11.42 -2.87
CA ASP A 214 30.04 11.64 -2.78
C ASP A 214 30.34 13.09 -2.39
N THR A 215 30.21 13.39 -1.12
CA THR A 215 30.53 14.72 -0.56
C THR A 215 32.04 14.91 -0.34
N GLY A 216 32.86 13.91 -0.69
CA GLY A 216 34.29 13.88 -0.32
C GLY A 216 34.53 13.81 1.18
N ASN A 217 33.49 13.58 1.99
CA ASN A 217 33.56 13.48 3.45
C ASN A 217 33.15 12.06 3.87
N PRO A 218 34.09 11.16 4.25
CA PRO A 218 33.77 9.78 4.58
C PRO A 218 33.10 9.57 5.96
N GLU A 219 32.72 10.64 6.67
CA GLU A 219 32.41 10.56 8.11
C GLU A 219 30.92 10.58 8.48
N PHE A 220 29.97 10.52 7.53
CA PHE A 220 28.55 10.67 7.89
C PHE A 220 27.62 9.56 7.39
N PRO A 221 27.67 8.34 7.95
CA PRO A 221 26.51 7.50 7.94
C PRO A 221 25.78 7.55 9.29
N TYR A 222 24.59 8.15 9.31
CA TYR A 222 23.66 8.03 10.42
C TYR A 222 22.71 6.85 10.17
N ALA A 223 23.17 5.65 10.51
CA ALA A 223 22.32 4.47 10.54
C ALA A 223 21.27 4.64 11.64
N LEU A 224 19.99 4.60 11.29
CA LEU A 224 18.90 4.73 12.26
C LEU A 224 18.75 3.46 13.09
N ALA A 225 18.97 3.53 14.39
CA ALA A 225 18.55 2.47 15.30
C ALA A 225 17.03 2.59 15.60
N PRO A 226 16.34 1.52 16.04
CA PRO A 226 14.98 1.61 16.56
C PRO A 226 14.78 2.65 17.65
N GLY A 227 15.82 2.91 18.47
CA GLY A 227 15.84 3.97 19.47
C GLY A 227 15.82 5.39 18.87
N ASP A 228 16.45 5.57 17.68
CA ASP A 228 16.38 6.82 16.92
C ASP A 228 14.99 7.04 16.35
N LEU A 229 14.41 6.01 15.72
CA LEU A 229 13.01 6.05 15.27
C LEU A 229 12.07 6.46 16.40
N ALA A 230 12.21 5.82 17.57
CA ALA A 230 11.37 6.10 18.73
C ALA A 230 11.56 7.52 19.29
N THR A 231 12.73 8.13 19.08
CA THR A 231 13.03 9.50 19.50
C THR A 231 12.53 10.51 18.49
N ILE A 232 12.85 10.32 17.20
CA ILE A 232 12.48 11.25 16.12
C ILE A 232 10.96 11.36 16.00
N TYR A 233 10.25 10.24 15.99
CA TYR A 233 8.79 10.18 15.84
C TYR A 233 8.03 10.17 17.18
N ASN A 234 8.72 10.48 18.30
CA ASN A 234 8.10 10.63 19.63
C ASN A 234 7.33 9.37 20.11
N ILE A 235 7.85 8.16 19.84
CA ILE A 235 7.22 6.90 20.30
C ILE A 235 7.54 6.63 21.78
N ASN A 236 8.70 7.06 22.27
CA ASN A 236 9.19 6.78 23.62
C ASN A 236 8.17 7.03 24.75
N PRO A 237 7.34 8.10 24.72
CA PRO A 237 6.31 8.28 25.77
C PRO A 237 5.24 7.19 25.76
N ALA A 238 4.87 6.63 24.60
CA ALA A 238 3.93 5.51 24.52
C ALA A 238 4.54 4.25 25.18
N TYR A 239 5.80 3.95 24.89
CA TYR A 239 6.51 2.83 25.53
C TYR A 239 6.59 3.00 27.06
N LYS A 240 6.88 4.22 27.54
CA LYS A 240 6.89 4.54 28.98
C LYS A 240 5.51 4.40 29.62
N ALA A 241 4.44 4.61 28.87
CA ALA A 241 3.06 4.37 29.30
C ALA A 241 2.64 2.89 29.24
N GLY A 242 3.53 1.99 28.77
CA GLY A 242 3.27 0.56 28.66
C GLY A 242 2.58 0.14 27.36
N ILE A 243 2.50 1.04 26.37
CA ILE A 243 1.94 0.78 25.04
C ILE A 243 3.10 0.45 24.09
N SER A 244 3.15 -0.77 23.58
CA SER A 244 4.27 -1.30 22.77
C SER A 244 3.83 -2.30 21.69
N GLY A 245 2.52 -2.36 21.39
CA GLY A 245 1.90 -3.30 20.44
C GLY A 245 1.50 -4.64 21.05
N LYS A 246 1.49 -4.74 22.36
CA LYS A 246 1.19 -6.00 23.07
C LYS A 246 -0.22 -6.51 22.76
N GLY A 247 -0.32 -7.78 22.36
CA GLY A 247 -1.59 -8.43 22.01
C GLY A 247 -2.11 -8.08 20.62
N GLN A 248 -1.32 -7.33 19.83
CA GLN A 248 -1.59 -7.03 18.44
C GLN A 248 -0.83 -7.98 17.52
N THR A 249 -1.36 -8.18 16.32
CA THR A 249 -0.71 -8.95 15.24
C THR A 249 -0.60 -8.09 14.01
N ILE A 250 0.60 -8.00 13.45
CA ILE A 250 0.90 -7.34 12.18
C ILE A 250 1.24 -8.43 11.18
N VAL A 251 0.58 -8.43 10.03
CA VAL A 251 0.93 -9.26 8.89
C VAL A 251 1.74 -8.43 7.92
N VAL A 252 2.91 -8.88 7.56
CA VAL A 252 3.68 -8.38 6.43
C VAL A 252 3.55 -9.40 5.29
N VAL A 253 3.32 -8.91 4.07
CA VAL A 253 2.90 -9.73 2.94
C VAL A 253 4.00 -9.77 1.89
N GLU A 254 4.45 -10.99 1.56
CA GLU A 254 5.65 -11.21 0.77
C GLU A 254 5.42 -12.29 -0.31
N ASP A 255 6.30 -12.30 -1.32
CA ASP A 255 6.43 -13.38 -2.31
C ASP A 255 7.75 -14.17 -2.17
N SER A 256 8.50 -13.88 -1.11
CA SER A 256 9.72 -14.58 -0.69
C SER A 256 9.65 -14.99 0.77
N ASP A 257 10.25 -16.11 1.11
CA ASP A 257 10.50 -16.45 2.50
C ASP A 257 11.59 -15.54 3.13
N ILE A 258 11.55 -15.38 4.45
CA ILE A 258 12.66 -14.77 5.17
C ILE A 258 13.88 -15.69 5.13
N PHE A 259 15.08 -15.11 5.09
CA PHE A 259 16.30 -15.90 5.10
C PHE A 259 16.40 -16.72 6.38
N SER A 260 16.25 -16.08 7.54
CA SER A 260 16.30 -16.75 8.85
C SER A 260 15.55 -15.97 9.93
N ALA A 261 14.80 -16.68 10.76
CA ALA A 261 14.28 -16.09 12.01
C ALA A 261 15.39 -15.69 13.00
N ALA A 262 16.63 -16.19 12.82
CA ALA A 262 17.76 -15.77 13.62
C ALA A 262 18.14 -14.30 13.36
N ASP A 263 17.98 -13.81 12.14
CA ASP A 263 18.26 -12.42 11.75
C ASP A 263 17.38 -11.45 12.54
N TRP A 264 16.09 -11.69 12.58
CA TRP A 264 15.15 -10.92 13.40
C TRP A 264 15.52 -10.94 14.90
N ASN A 265 15.94 -12.09 15.41
CA ASN A 265 16.41 -12.20 16.81
C ASN A 265 17.70 -11.42 17.05
N THR A 266 18.64 -11.43 16.09
CA THR A 266 19.89 -10.67 16.13
C THR A 266 19.62 -9.17 16.09
N PHE A 267 18.77 -8.70 15.15
CA PHE A 267 18.32 -7.32 15.07
C PHE A 267 17.77 -6.85 16.42
N ARG A 268 16.82 -7.58 16.99
CA ARG A 268 16.19 -7.22 18.27
C ARG A 268 17.17 -7.28 19.45
N ALA A 269 18.12 -8.22 19.44
CA ALA A 269 19.10 -8.33 20.50
C ALA A 269 20.10 -7.16 20.48
N VAL A 270 20.61 -6.80 19.29
CA VAL A 270 21.58 -5.72 19.11
C VAL A 270 20.98 -4.37 19.52
N PHE A 271 19.73 -4.11 19.13
CA PHE A 271 19.03 -2.88 19.49
C PHE A 271 18.26 -2.95 20.82
N GLY A 272 18.50 -4.00 21.64
CA GLY A 272 17.96 -4.11 22.98
C GLY A 272 16.47 -4.43 23.09
N LEU A 273 15.78 -4.64 21.96
CA LEU A 273 14.32 -4.86 21.92
C LEU A 273 13.92 -6.15 22.66
N ASN A 274 14.73 -7.22 22.59
CA ASN A 274 14.48 -8.47 23.31
C ASN A 274 14.51 -8.29 24.84
N THR A 275 15.32 -7.36 25.33
CA THR A 275 15.44 -7.08 26.77
C THR A 275 14.33 -6.17 27.25
N MET A 276 14.01 -5.12 26.48
CA MET A 276 13.01 -4.13 26.85
C MET A 276 11.57 -4.63 26.60
N PHE A 277 11.37 -5.45 25.56
CA PHE A 277 10.07 -5.90 25.07
C PHE A 277 10.06 -7.41 24.76
N PRO A 278 10.16 -8.28 25.77
CA PRO A 278 10.37 -9.72 25.57
C PRO A 278 9.17 -10.48 25.01
N SER A 279 8.01 -9.84 24.84
CA SER A 279 6.78 -10.48 24.34
C SER A 279 6.62 -10.43 22.82
N GLY A 280 7.48 -9.71 22.09
CA GLY A 280 7.47 -9.73 20.63
C GLY A 280 7.76 -11.13 20.09
N SER A 281 7.12 -11.49 18.99
CA SER A 281 7.28 -12.79 18.34
C SER A 281 7.24 -12.68 16.84
N LEU A 282 7.85 -13.65 16.16
CA LEU A 282 7.85 -13.78 14.70
C LEU A 282 7.38 -15.18 14.32
N VAL A 283 6.56 -15.26 13.27
CA VAL A 283 6.19 -16.50 12.60
C VAL A 283 6.05 -16.27 11.10
N GLN A 284 6.56 -17.19 10.28
CA GLN A 284 6.31 -17.23 8.85
C GLN A 284 5.23 -18.26 8.56
N ILE A 285 4.32 -17.94 7.65
CA ILE A 285 3.21 -18.82 7.24
C ILE A 285 3.00 -18.79 5.72
N HIS A 286 2.50 -19.88 5.17
CA HIS A 286 1.98 -19.97 3.80
C HIS A 286 0.45 -20.18 3.88
N PRO A 287 -0.34 -19.09 3.90
CA PRO A 287 -1.76 -19.16 4.20
C PRO A 287 -2.52 -19.88 3.09
N GLN A 288 -3.21 -20.97 3.43
CA GLN A 288 -4.00 -21.76 2.48
C GLN A 288 -5.46 -21.31 2.44
N PRO A 289 -6.14 -21.47 1.30
CA PRO A 289 -7.57 -21.18 1.21
C PRO A 289 -8.38 -22.13 2.12
N VAL A 290 -9.47 -21.62 2.68
CA VAL A 290 -10.39 -22.40 3.51
C VAL A 290 -11.65 -22.71 2.70
N GLY A 291 -11.91 -24.00 2.43
CA GLY A 291 -13.11 -24.45 1.70
C GLY A 291 -12.93 -25.79 1.00
N PRO A 292 -13.99 -26.35 0.44
CA PRO A 292 -13.89 -27.54 -0.40
C PRO A 292 -13.22 -27.18 -1.74
N GLY A 293 -12.26 -27.94 -2.14
CA GLY A 293 -11.57 -27.77 -3.42
C GLY A 293 -10.11 -27.34 -3.33
N ASN A 294 -9.41 -27.68 -2.26
CA ASN A 294 -7.99 -27.37 -1.99
C ASN A 294 -7.01 -27.67 -3.15
N GLY A 295 -7.13 -26.98 -4.24
CA GLY A 295 -5.98 -26.74 -5.11
C GLY A 295 -5.13 -25.68 -4.43
N GLY A 296 -4.15 -26.08 -3.58
CA GLY A 296 -3.35 -25.17 -2.77
C GLY A 296 -2.86 -23.98 -3.59
N SER A 297 -3.49 -22.84 -3.39
CA SER A 297 -3.12 -21.63 -4.13
C SER A 297 -1.84 -20.99 -3.58
N CYS A 298 -1.46 -21.29 -2.34
CA CYS A 298 -0.27 -20.76 -1.71
C CYS A 298 0.81 -21.85 -1.61
N ALA A 299 1.68 -21.89 -2.59
CA ALA A 299 2.90 -22.69 -2.52
C ALA A 299 3.98 -21.95 -1.72
N ASP A 300 4.86 -22.70 -1.09
CA ASP A 300 6.07 -22.18 -0.45
C ASP A 300 6.97 -21.52 -1.52
N PRO A 301 7.28 -20.20 -1.42
CA PRO A 301 8.13 -19.53 -2.40
C PRO A 301 9.60 -19.90 -2.29
N GLY A 302 10.04 -20.38 -1.11
CA GLY A 302 11.45 -20.43 -0.80
C GLY A 302 12.09 -19.03 -0.81
N LEU A 303 13.41 -18.99 -0.88
CA LEU A 303 14.13 -17.73 -1.04
C LEU A 303 14.20 -17.33 -2.52
N ASN A 304 13.88 -16.08 -2.81
CA ASN A 304 14.08 -15.45 -4.12
C ASN A 304 14.76 -14.08 -3.94
N GLY A 305 14.77 -13.22 -4.97
CA GLY A 305 15.42 -11.90 -4.91
C GLY A 305 14.81 -10.93 -3.89
N ASP A 306 13.57 -11.16 -3.46
CA ASP A 306 12.81 -10.25 -2.61
C ASP A 306 12.89 -10.60 -1.11
N PHE A 307 13.74 -11.58 -0.71
CA PHE A 307 13.95 -11.92 0.71
C PHE A 307 14.45 -10.72 1.55
N VAL A 308 15.10 -9.73 0.93
CA VAL A 308 15.53 -8.50 1.60
C VAL A 308 14.32 -7.66 2.00
N GLU A 309 13.29 -7.58 1.14
CA GLU A 309 12.03 -6.90 1.46
C GLU A 309 11.36 -7.55 2.69
N ALA A 310 11.25 -8.90 2.68
CA ALA A 310 10.71 -9.64 3.81
C ALA A 310 11.50 -9.39 5.12
N SER A 311 12.83 -9.21 5.01
CA SER A 311 13.69 -8.88 6.17
C SER A 311 13.40 -7.46 6.70
N VAL A 312 13.25 -6.48 5.80
CA VAL A 312 12.90 -5.10 6.15
C VAL A 312 11.55 -5.06 6.87
N ASP A 313 10.54 -5.67 6.30
CA ASP A 313 9.18 -5.62 6.82
C ASP A 313 9.05 -6.26 8.21
N MET A 314 9.67 -7.44 8.44
CA MET A 314 9.65 -8.10 9.75
C MET A 314 10.43 -7.34 10.82
N GLU A 315 11.55 -6.72 10.48
CA GLU A 315 12.42 -6.01 11.44
C GLU A 315 11.82 -4.67 11.83
N TRP A 316 11.39 -3.85 10.86
CA TRP A 316 10.99 -2.48 11.11
C TRP A 316 9.55 -2.33 11.59
N SER A 317 8.65 -3.27 11.26
CA SER A 317 7.37 -3.39 11.97
C SER A 317 7.58 -3.71 13.46
N SER A 318 8.53 -4.61 13.75
CA SER A 318 8.93 -4.96 15.12
C SER A 318 9.68 -3.82 15.83
N ALA A 319 10.39 -2.94 15.11
CA ALA A 319 11.04 -1.75 15.69
C ALA A 319 10.00 -0.76 16.22
N ALA A 320 8.90 -0.54 15.50
CA ALA A 320 7.84 0.37 15.87
C ALA A 320 6.86 -0.21 16.91
N ALA A 321 6.60 -1.53 16.86
CA ALA A 321 5.70 -2.23 17.78
C ALA A 321 6.40 -3.45 18.41
N PRO A 322 7.38 -3.24 19.32
CA PRO A 322 8.30 -4.29 19.74
C PRO A 322 7.67 -5.41 20.57
N SER A 323 6.43 -5.29 21.02
CA SER A 323 5.67 -6.33 21.73
C SER A 323 4.60 -7.00 20.86
N ALA A 324 4.45 -6.61 19.61
CA ALA A 324 3.49 -7.23 18.68
C ALA A 324 3.98 -8.61 18.21
N ALA A 325 3.03 -9.42 17.73
CA ALA A 325 3.32 -10.62 16.96
C ALA A 325 3.44 -10.23 15.48
N ILE A 326 4.59 -10.51 14.88
CA ILE A 326 4.83 -10.31 13.45
C ILE A 326 4.58 -11.64 12.72
N VAL A 327 3.74 -11.59 11.70
CA VAL A 327 3.42 -12.72 10.83
C VAL A 327 3.89 -12.38 9.43
N VAL A 328 4.91 -13.06 8.95
CA VAL A 328 5.35 -12.97 7.55
C VAL A 328 4.51 -13.96 6.75
N ALA A 329 3.65 -13.45 5.91
CA ALA A 329 2.73 -14.25 5.10
C ALA A 329 3.24 -14.29 3.66
N THR A 330 3.76 -15.45 3.26
CA THR A 330 4.45 -15.63 1.98
C THR A 330 3.75 -16.67 1.12
N CYS A 331 3.66 -16.42 -0.17
CA CYS A 331 3.23 -17.40 -1.18
C CYS A 331 4.08 -17.22 -2.45
N ALA A 332 4.39 -18.33 -3.11
CA ALA A 332 5.07 -18.28 -4.40
C ALA A 332 4.22 -17.57 -5.46
N ASP A 333 4.89 -16.78 -6.30
CA ASP A 333 4.32 -16.31 -7.54
C ASP A 333 3.89 -17.50 -8.43
N THR A 334 2.79 -17.34 -9.12
CA THR A 334 2.43 -18.23 -10.22
C THR A 334 2.81 -17.59 -11.56
N ASN A 335 2.61 -18.26 -12.67
CA ASN A 335 2.82 -17.63 -13.97
C ASN A 335 1.73 -16.63 -14.39
N THR A 336 0.77 -16.35 -13.50
CA THR A 336 -0.30 -15.37 -13.74
C THR A 336 -0.66 -14.52 -12.53
N ASN A 337 -0.20 -14.84 -11.32
CA ASN A 337 -0.62 -14.13 -10.12
C ASN A 337 0.53 -13.89 -9.16
N PHE A 338 0.50 -12.76 -8.50
CA PHE A 338 1.47 -12.37 -7.49
C PHE A 338 1.22 -13.12 -6.17
N GLY A 339 2.26 -13.68 -5.58
CA GLY A 339 2.20 -14.46 -4.33
C GLY A 339 1.60 -13.67 -3.17
N GLY A 340 1.95 -12.40 -3.04
CA GLY A 340 1.41 -11.51 -2.03
C GLY A 340 -0.12 -11.36 -2.11
N PHE A 341 -0.70 -11.29 -3.32
CA PHE A 341 -2.15 -11.25 -3.49
C PHE A 341 -2.81 -12.57 -3.08
N ILE A 342 -2.16 -13.70 -3.37
CA ILE A 342 -2.63 -15.03 -2.92
C ILE A 342 -2.63 -15.08 -1.39
N ALA A 343 -1.56 -14.60 -0.75
CA ALA A 343 -1.45 -14.57 0.71
C ALA A 343 -2.56 -13.72 1.36
N ILE A 344 -2.78 -12.48 0.89
CA ILE A 344 -3.81 -11.59 1.43
C ILE A 344 -5.21 -12.18 1.22
N GLN A 345 -5.50 -12.69 0.01
CA GLN A 345 -6.79 -13.31 -0.31
C GLN A 345 -7.12 -14.42 0.68
N ASN A 346 -6.17 -15.32 0.93
CA ASN A 346 -6.35 -16.44 1.83
C ASN A 346 -6.49 -16.01 3.29
N ILE A 347 -5.71 -15.03 3.75
CA ILE A 347 -5.83 -14.47 5.11
C ILE A 347 -7.19 -13.81 5.33
N LEU A 348 -7.60 -12.95 4.41
CA LEU A 348 -8.84 -12.21 4.54
C LEU A 348 -10.09 -13.08 4.42
N THR A 349 -10.00 -14.24 3.78
CA THR A 349 -11.12 -15.17 3.64
C THR A 349 -11.08 -16.33 4.61
N SER A 350 -10.10 -16.37 5.52
CA SER A 350 -10.01 -17.39 6.57
C SER A 350 -10.87 -17.01 7.80
N PRO A 351 -11.65 -17.97 8.37
CA PRO A 351 -12.27 -17.80 9.67
C PRO A 351 -11.26 -18.04 10.81
N PRO A 352 -11.49 -17.52 12.06
CA PRO A 352 -12.66 -16.74 12.45
C PRO A 352 -12.58 -15.26 12.04
N LEU A 353 -11.51 -14.58 12.32
CA LEU A 353 -11.21 -13.20 11.95
C LEU A 353 -9.73 -13.10 11.56
N PRO A 354 -9.38 -12.32 10.53
CA PRO A 354 -7.99 -12.11 10.15
C PRO A 354 -7.25 -11.30 11.24
N PRO A 355 -5.92 -11.25 11.21
CA PRO A 355 -5.15 -10.24 11.92
C PRO A 355 -5.61 -8.83 11.58
N GLY A 356 -5.53 -7.91 12.56
CA GLY A 356 -6.13 -6.58 12.44
C GLY A 356 -5.34 -5.57 11.58
N ILE A 357 -4.10 -5.90 11.19
CA ILE A 357 -3.18 -4.98 10.51
C ILE A 357 -2.41 -5.76 9.44
N ILE A 358 -2.36 -5.19 8.22
CA ILE A 358 -1.62 -5.71 7.08
C ILE A 358 -0.68 -4.61 6.55
N SER A 359 0.56 -4.97 6.21
CA SER A 359 1.55 -4.14 5.52
C SER A 359 1.93 -4.76 4.18
N ILE A 360 2.09 -3.91 3.16
CA ILE A 360 2.42 -4.30 1.78
C ILE A 360 3.47 -3.33 1.24
N SER A 361 4.64 -3.86 0.87
CA SER A 361 5.80 -3.09 0.43
C SER A 361 6.16 -3.34 -1.05
N TYR A 362 5.14 -3.41 -1.91
CA TYR A 362 5.26 -3.68 -3.34
C TYR A 362 4.60 -2.61 -4.20
N LEU A 363 5.09 -2.46 -5.43
CA LEU A 363 4.64 -1.48 -6.42
C LEU A 363 4.28 -2.11 -7.75
N GLN A 364 3.16 -1.69 -8.30
CA GLN A 364 2.81 -1.76 -9.72
C GLN A 364 1.88 -0.59 -10.04
N SER A 365 2.12 0.14 -11.14
CA SER A 365 1.30 1.30 -11.47
C SER A 365 -0.14 0.92 -11.84
N GLU A 366 -1.08 1.86 -11.69
CA GLU A 366 -2.49 1.64 -12.08
C GLU A 366 -2.62 1.17 -13.54
N SER A 367 -1.86 1.77 -14.44
CA SER A 367 -1.87 1.41 -15.87
C SER A 367 -1.32 0.01 -16.13
N GLN A 368 -0.38 -0.44 -15.32
CA GLN A 368 0.21 -1.78 -15.40
C GLN A 368 -0.68 -2.86 -14.80
N ASN A 369 -1.40 -2.58 -13.71
CA ASN A 369 -2.41 -3.49 -13.16
C ASN A 369 -3.55 -3.74 -14.16
N GLY A 370 -3.92 -2.70 -14.92
CA GLY A 370 -5.09 -2.71 -15.77
C GLY A 370 -6.41 -2.66 -14.97
N ALA A 371 -7.52 -2.49 -15.69
CA ALA A 371 -8.83 -2.27 -15.07
C ALA A 371 -9.27 -3.41 -14.13
N SER A 372 -9.03 -4.67 -14.51
CA SER A 372 -9.43 -5.83 -13.68
C SER A 372 -8.50 -6.04 -12.49
N GLY A 373 -7.20 -5.78 -12.63
CA GLY A 373 -6.25 -5.84 -11.52
C GLY A 373 -6.56 -4.78 -10.45
N ASN A 374 -6.79 -3.53 -10.88
CA ASN A 374 -7.20 -2.46 -9.97
C ASN A 374 -8.54 -2.75 -9.27
N ALA A 375 -9.53 -3.29 -10.00
CA ALA A 375 -10.81 -3.69 -9.42
C ALA A 375 -10.67 -4.81 -8.38
N TYR A 376 -9.79 -5.78 -8.64
CA TYR A 376 -9.47 -6.85 -7.68
C TYR A 376 -8.85 -6.30 -6.40
N ILE A 377 -7.80 -5.46 -6.51
CA ILE A 377 -7.13 -4.85 -5.36
C ILE A 377 -8.14 -4.04 -4.51
N ASN A 378 -8.98 -3.25 -5.17
CA ASN A 378 -10.05 -2.50 -4.52
C ASN A 378 -11.04 -3.40 -3.76
N ALA A 379 -11.47 -4.51 -4.37
CA ALA A 379 -12.38 -5.45 -3.74
C ALA A 379 -11.72 -6.17 -2.54
N LEU A 380 -10.42 -6.48 -2.66
CA LEU A 380 -9.63 -7.14 -1.61
C LEU A 380 -9.47 -6.23 -0.38
N TYR A 381 -9.08 -4.96 -0.57
CA TYR A 381 -8.90 -4.02 0.55
C TYR A 381 -10.25 -3.57 1.14
N ARG A 382 -11.30 -3.45 0.32
CA ARG A 382 -12.66 -3.25 0.83
C ARG A 382 -13.10 -4.40 1.73
N LEU A 383 -12.80 -5.65 1.37
CA LEU A 383 -13.04 -6.80 2.24
C LEU A 383 -12.29 -6.66 3.56
N ALA A 384 -11.02 -6.22 3.55
CA ALA A 384 -10.23 -5.97 4.75
C ALA A 384 -10.93 -4.96 5.67
N VAL A 385 -11.28 -3.78 5.14
CA VAL A 385 -11.92 -2.70 5.89
C VAL A 385 -13.30 -3.12 6.46
N LEU A 386 -14.12 -3.82 5.70
CA LEU A 386 -15.41 -4.35 6.19
C LEU A 386 -15.23 -5.34 7.34
N ARG A 387 -14.08 -6.01 7.43
CA ARG A 387 -13.69 -6.91 8.52
C ARG A 387 -12.95 -6.20 9.67
N GLY A 388 -12.74 -4.89 9.56
CA GLY A 388 -12.05 -4.07 10.55
C GLY A 388 -10.53 -4.08 10.45
N VAL A 389 -9.97 -4.64 9.39
CA VAL A 389 -8.52 -4.72 9.15
C VAL A 389 -8.02 -3.39 8.56
N SER A 390 -6.91 -2.90 9.09
CA SER A 390 -6.18 -1.74 8.56
C SER A 390 -5.11 -2.20 7.58
N VAL A 391 -5.05 -1.60 6.38
CA VAL A 391 -4.10 -1.94 5.33
C VAL A 391 -3.15 -0.76 5.12
N TYR A 392 -1.84 -1.00 5.21
CA TYR A 392 -0.78 -0.02 4.96
C TYR A 392 -0.02 -0.42 3.71
N VAL A 393 0.16 0.53 2.79
CA VAL A 393 0.79 0.28 1.50
C VAL A 393 1.85 1.33 1.22
N ALA A 394 3.06 0.89 0.87
CA ALA A 394 4.11 1.78 0.38
C ALA A 394 3.72 2.37 -0.98
N VAL A 395 3.86 3.69 -1.13
CA VAL A 395 3.41 4.37 -2.38
C VAL A 395 4.36 4.18 -3.55
N GLY A 396 5.60 3.75 -3.30
CA GLY A 396 6.63 3.58 -4.31
C GLY A 396 7.81 4.54 -4.16
N ASP A 397 8.86 4.28 -4.94
CA ASP A 397 10.17 4.88 -4.84
C ASP A 397 10.61 5.58 -6.13
N ALA A 398 9.66 5.98 -6.97
CA ALA A 398 9.93 6.44 -8.33
C ALA A 398 9.47 7.88 -8.61
N GLY A 399 9.27 8.68 -7.55
CA GLY A 399 8.72 10.02 -7.70
C GLY A 399 7.34 10.00 -8.34
N ALA A 400 7.12 10.84 -9.35
CA ALA A 400 5.84 10.96 -10.02
C ALA A 400 5.64 9.95 -11.18
N ASP A 401 6.60 9.05 -11.45
CA ASP A 401 6.52 8.03 -12.52
C ASP A 401 6.76 6.62 -11.97
N THR A 402 5.74 6.03 -11.38
CA THR A 402 5.82 4.69 -10.79
C THR A 402 5.92 3.55 -11.81
N THR A 403 5.69 3.81 -13.10
CA THR A 403 5.87 2.83 -14.17
C THR A 403 7.35 2.52 -14.44
N ASP A 404 8.23 3.49 -14.23
CA ASP A 404 9.66 3.38 -14.49
C ASP A 404 10.49 3.15 -13.20
N GLN A 405 9.92 2.47 -12.21
CA GLN A 405 10.61 2.04 -11.00
C GLN A 405 11.94 1.35 -11.33
N PHE A 406 13.03 1.73 -10.66
CA PHE A 406 14.40 1.26 -10.88
C PHE A 406 15.00 1.57 -12.26
N ALA A 407 14.31 2.32 -13.13
CA ALA A 407 14.87 2.76 -14.39
C ALA A 407 15.91 3.88 -14.18
N PRO A 408 16.87 4.06 -15.11
CA PRO A 408 17.82 5.16 -15.05
C PRO A 408 17.16 6.53 -15.33
N ALA A 409 15.97 6.56 -15.94
CA ALA A 409 15.22 7.77 -16.23
C ALA A 409 13.74 7.47 -16.41
N ALA A 410 12.87 8.39 -15.98
CA ALA A 410 11.44 8.36 -16.21
C ALA A 410 11.12 8.61 -17.70
N THR A 411 10.20 7.85 -18.26
CA THR A 411 9.80 7.96 -19.67
C THR A 411 8.29 7.93 -19.88
N SER A 412 7.54 7.44 -18.87
CA SER A 412 6.10 7.15 -18.94
C SER A 412 5.22 8.31 -18.50
N GLY A 413 5.81 9.39 -17.95
CA GLY A 413 5.09 10.55 -17.45
C GLY A 413 4.40 10.28 -16.09
N LEU A 414 3.40 11.11 -15.75
CA LEU A 414 2.77 11.06 -14.42
C LEU A 414 1.89 9.84 -14.27
N ASN A 415 2.16 9.05 -13.24
CA ASN A 415 1.34 7.90 -12.83
C ASN A 415 1.63 7.52 -11.36
N VAL A 416 0.79 6.68 -10.79
CA VAL A 416 0.82 6.33 -9.36
C VAL A 416 0.70 4.82 -9.15
N SER A 417 1.07 4.36 -7.95
CA SER A 417 0.93 2.96 -7.53
C SER A 417 -0.53 2.54 -7.48
N GLY A 418 -0.91 1.56 -8.28
CA GLY A 418 -2.26 0.97 -8.22
C GLY A 418 -2.50 0.09 -6.99
N LEU A 419 -1.43 -0.23 -6.22
CA LEU A 419 -1.58 -0.93 -4.94
C LEU A 419 -1.95 0.05 -3.81
N ALA A 420 -1.65 1.35 -3.95
CA ALA A 420 -1.81 2.36 -2.90
C ALA A 420 -2.92 3.39 -3.20
N THR A 421 -3.68 3.24 -4.29
CA THR A 421 -4.67 4.24 -4.72
C THR A 421 -6.12 3.86 -4.48
N THR A 422 -6.39 2.83 -3.67
CA THR A 422 -7.78 2.55 -3.30
C THR A 422 -8.26 3.50 -2.17
N ALA A 423 -9.56 3.51 -1.90
CA ALA A 423 -10.11 4.25 -0.75
C ALA A 423 -10.01 3.44 0.57
N PHE A 424 -9.34 2.30 0.57
CA PHE A 424 -9.40 1.30 1.64
C PHE A 424 -8.01 0.92 2.19
N ASP A 425 -7.00 1.72 1.87
CA ASP A 425 -5.63 1.58 2.35
C ASP A 425 -5.07 2.93 2.80
N VAL A 426 -4.09 2.88 3.68
CA VAL A 426 -3.24 4.03 4.03
C VAL A 426 -2.01 4.00 3.14
N ALA A 427 -1.91 4.97 2.25
CA ALA A 427 -0.77 5.17 1.36
C ALA A 427 0.36 5.88 2.12
N VAL A 428 1.51 5.21 2.31
CA VAL A 428 2.63 5.73 3.10
C VAL A 428 3.76 6.20 2.19
N GLY A 429 4.04 7.50 2.21
CA GLY A 429 5.10 8.16 1.45
C GLY A 429 6.45 8.19 2.16
N GLY A 430 7.44 8.79 1.50
CA GLY A 430 8.83 8.82 1.94
C GLY A 430 9.42 10.22 2.12
N THR A 431 10.10 10.44 3.27
CA THR A 431 10.89 11.65 3.56
C THR A 431 12.37 11.34 3.75
N ASP A 432 13.19 12.37 3.78
CA ASP A 432 14.55 12.36 4.31
C ASP A 432 14.70 13.49 5.33
N PHE A 433 15.82 13.55 6.07
CA PHE A 433 16.10 14.60 7.03
C PHE A 433 16.88 15.76 6.39
N GLU A 434 16.51 16.99 6.76
CA GLU A 434 17.06 18.23 6.20
C GLU A 434 18.36 18.67 6.86
N ASP A 435 18.76 18.04 7.96
CA ASP A 435 19.87 18.49 8.82
C ASP A 435 21.24 18.48 8.10
N THR A 436 21.49 17.53 7.19
CA THR A 436 22.71 17.53 6.36
C THR A 436 22.68 18.68 5.36
N PHE A 437 21.56 18.95 4.69
CA PHE A 437 21.41 20.09 3.79
C PHE A 437 21.63 21.42 4.51
N LEU A 438 21.14 21.55 5.74
CA LEU A 438 21.30 22.75 6.59
C LEU A 438 22.65 22.82 7.31
N ASN A 439 23.46 21.76 7.25
CA ASN A 439 24.70 21.62 8.05
C ASN A 439 24.43 21.70 9.57
N GLU A 440 23.37 21.06 10.03
CA GLU A 440 22.88 21.08 11.43
C GLU A 440 22.95 19.69 12.11
N ASN A 441 23.67 18.71 11.54
CA ASN A 441 23.77 17.34 12.05
C ASN A 441 24.11 17.30 13.55
N SER A 442 25.05 18.13 14.02
CA SER A 442 25.42 18.21 15.43
C SER A 442 24.30 18.71 16.36
N THR A 443 23.27 19.36 15.82
CA THR A 443 22.08 19.76 16.56
C THR A 443 21.21 18.57 16.91
N TYR A 444 21.07 17.63 15.97
CA TYR A 444 20.11 16.54 16.05
C TYR A 444 20.72 15.20 16.44
N TRP A 445 22.03 15.01 16.25
CA TRP A 445 22.72 13.76 16.56
C TRP A 445 23.75 13.92 17.67
N ASN A 446 23.89 12.91 18.51
CA ASN A 446 24.99 12.81 19.47
C ASN A 446 26.28 12.43 18.76
N ALA A 447 27.42 12.89 19.27
CA ALA A 447 28.73 12.52 18.72
C ALA A 447 29.12 11.05 18.96
N THR A 448 28.41 10.36 19.85
CA THR A 448 28.61 8.95 20.17
C THR A 448 27.26 8.29 20.37
N ASN A 449 27.15 7.05 19.92
CA ASN A 449 25.94 6.26 20.07
C ASN A 449 25.72 5.85 21.54
N GLY A 450 24.46 5.69 21.92
CA GLY A 450 24.03 5.07 23.15
C GLY A 450 24.27 3.54 23.16
N PRO A 451 23.85 2.87 24.23
CA PRO A 451 24.13 1.45 24.43
C PRO A 451 23.44 0.51 23.41
N PHE A 452 22.40 0.99 22.72
CA PHE A 452 21.68 0.28 21.68
C PHE A 452 21.79 1.00 20.33
N PHE A 453 22.92 1.71 20.13
CA PHE A 453 23.30 2.44 18.91
C PHE A 453 22.47 3.67 18.59
N GLU A 454 21.55 4.06 19.43
CA GLU A 454 20.76 5.28 19.26
C GLU A 454 21.62 6.54 19.43
N SER A 455 21.40 7.55 18.59
CA SER A 455 22.12 8.83 18.62
C SER A 455 21.25 10.06 18.39
N ALA A 456 20.02 9.91 17.92
CA ALA A 456 19.09 11.03 17.74
C ALA A 456 18.71 11.68 19.08
N LYS A 457 18.65 13.03 19.07
CA LYS A 457 18.30 13.84 20.26
C LYS A 457 16.84 14.23 20.31
N SER A 458 16.20 14.36 19.15
CA SER A 458 14.85 14.93 19.02
C SER A 458 14.30 14.65 17.62
N TYR A 459 13.10 15.20 17.35
CA TYR A 459 12.60 15.32 15.99
C TYR A 459 13.59 16.09 15.11
N ILE A 460 13.76 15.66 13.87
CA ILE A 460 14.63 16.24 12.85
C ILE A 460 13.73 16.80 11.75
N PRO A 461 13.98 18.03 11.22
CA PRO A 461 13.25 18.53 10.06
C PRO A 461 13.29 17.57 8.88
N GLU A 462 12.16 17.44 8.19
CA GLU A 462 12.01 16.50 7.06
C GLU A 462 11.80 17.25 5.76
N ILE A 463 12.32 16.69 4.69
CA ILE A 463 12.13 17.04 3.29
C ILE A 463 11.58 15.78 2.56
N PRO A 464 10.93 15.89 1.39
CA PRO A 464 10.64 14.72 0.57
C PRO A 464 11.92 13.95 0.26
N TRP A 465 11.88 12.63 0.33
CA TRP A 465 12.99 11.82 -0.13
C TRP A 465 13.14 11.96 -1.65
N ASN A 466 14.34 12.35 -2.09
CA ASN A 466 14.70 12.48 -3.49
C ASN A 466 16.23 12.37 -3.67
N ASP A 467 16.68 11.31 -4.37
CA ASP A 467 18.09 11.04 -4.67
C ASP A 467 18.45 11.40 -6.12
N SER A 468 17.49 11.88 -6.90
CA SER A 468 17.69 12.19 -8.31
C SER A 468 18.43 13.51 -8.48
N CYS A 469 19.27 13.59 -9.53
CA CYS A 469 19.83 14.87 -9.98
C CYS A 469 18.76 15.94 -10.25
N ALA A 470 17.50 15.53 -10.47
CA ALA A 470 16.39 16.42 -10.75
C ALA A 470 15.87 17.14 -9.51
N GLY A 471 16.15 16.64 -8.29
CA GLY A 471 15.78 17.26 -7.04
C GLY A 471 16.40 18.67 -6.91
N GLN A 472 15.56 19.68 -6.68
CA GLN A 472 16.05 21.08 -6.56
C GLN A 472 16.98 21.27 -5.36
N LEU A 473 16.73 20.55 -4.24
CA LEU A 473 17.60 20.62 -3.05
C LEU A 473 18.95 19.99 -3.35
N VAL A 474 18.99 18.85 -4.05
CA VAL A 474 20.21 18.15 -4.47
C VAL A 474 21.03 19.07 -5.38
N SER A 475 20.39 19.59 -6.43
CA SER A 475 21.02 20.53 -7.36
C SER A 475 21.59 21.77 -6.64
N THR A 476 20.86 22.33 -5.68
CA THR A 476 21.28 23.50 -4.91
C THR A 476 22.47 23.17 -4.00
N TYR A 477 22.45 22.02 -3.35
CA TYR A 477 23.54 21.57 -2.47
C TYR A 477 24.86 21.41 -3.23
N GLU A 478 24.78 20.87 -4.46
CA GLU A 478 25.91 20.70 -5.35
C GLU A 478 26.34 22.00 -6.06
N GLY A 479 25.73 23.13 -5.72
CA GLY A 479 26.09 24.48 -6.19
C GLY A 479 25.53 24.85 -7.56
N TYR A 480 24.57 24.10 -8.08
CA TYR A 480 23.87 24.42 -9.33
C TYR A 480 22.60 25.22 -9.08
N LYS A 481 22.25 26.08 -10.04
CA LYS A 481 21.05 26.92 -9.94
C LYS A 481 19.77 26.17 -10.36
N THR A 482 19.94 25.24 -11.27
CA THR A 482 18.83 24.45 -11.84
C THR A 482 19.28 23.00 -12.07
N PRO A 483 18.38 22.04 -11.94
CA PRO A 483 18.66 20.66 -12.32
C PRO A 483 18.66 20.43 -13.85
N TYR A 484 17.95 21.25 -14.64
CA TYR A 484 17.69 21.09 -16.07
C TYR A 484 18.54 21.99 -16.96
N GLY A 485 18.49 21.73 -18.29
CA GLY A 485 19.20 22.45 -19.31
C GLY A 485 20.66 22.01 -19.45
N ALA A 486 21.35 22.46 -20.53
CA ALA A 486 22.71 22.03 -20.86
C ALA A 486 23.75 22.36 -19.77
N SER A 487 23.49 23.33 -18.90
CA SER A 487 24.34 23.70 -17.76
C SER A 487 23.73 23.32 -16.42
N GLY A 488 22.63 22.60 -16.43
CA GLY A 488 21.94 22.12 -15.22
C GLY A 488 22.64 20.90 -14.60
N PHE A 489 22.30 20.60 -13.36
CA PHE A 489 22.97 19.56 -12.60
C PHE A 489 22.88 18.19 -13.29
N CYS A 490 21.71 17.75 -13.79
CA CYS A 490 21.52 16.47 -14.47
C CYS A 490 22.35 16.30 -15.76
N ASN A 491 22.94 17.36 -16.28
CA ASN A 491 23.81 17.35 -17.48
C ASN A 491 25.27 17.71 -17.16
N SER A 492 25.65 17.66 -15.88
CA SER A 492 27.02 17.83 -15.40
C SER A 492 27.67 16.47 -15.13
N ALA A 493 29.01 16.43 -15.12
CA ALA A 493 29.72 15.19 -14.78
C ALA A 493 29.42 14.67 -13.38
N LEU A 494 29.11 15.54 -12.41
CA LEU A 494 28.74 15.15 -11.08
C LEU A 494 27.28 14.64 -11.03
N GLY A 495 26.38 15.29 -11.77
CA GLY A 495 24.97 14.89 -11.83
C GLY A 495 24.73 13.58 -12.57
N GLU A 496 25.65 13.15 -13.44
CA GLU A 496 25.58 11.83 -14.09
C GLU A 496 25.57 10.68 -13.10
N GLU A 497 26.18 10.84 -11.92
CA GLU A 497 26.16 9.83 -10.85
C GLU A 497 24.80 9.73 -10.13
N SER A 498 23.95 10.75 -10.29
CA SER A 498 22.61 10.84 -9.70
C SER A 498 21.48 10.77 -10.75
N LEU A 499 21.79 10.24 -11.95
CA LEU A 499 20.77 9.90 -12.96
C LEU A 499 20.05 8.62 -12.51
N VAL A 500 18.98 8.79 -11.76
CA VAL A 500 18.21 7.69 -11.18
C VAL A 500 16.76 8.10 -10.92
N VAL A 501 15.84 7.18 -11.16
CA VAL A 501 14.45 7.30 -10.71
C VAL A 501 14.39 6.79 -9.29
N ALA A 502 14.63 7.67 -8.31
CA ALA A 502 14.66 7.35 -6.88
C ALA A 502 14.18 8.55 -6.05
N ALA A 503 12.91 8.51 -5.68
CA ALA A 503 12.26 9.50 -4.83
C ALA A 503 10.97 8.90 -4.26
N GLY A 504 10.50 9.36 -3.10
CA GLY A 504 9.19 8.99 -2.60
C GLY A 504 8.11 9.29 -3.65
N SER A 505 7.22 8.33 -3.91
CA SER A 505 6.18 8.50 -4.94
C SER A 505 4.93 9.20 -4.39
N GLY A 506 4.13 9.72 -5.32
CA GLY A 506 2.84 10.35 -5.02
C GLY A 506 2.20 10.93 -6.28
N GLY A 507 0.96 11.41 -6.11
CA GLY A 507 0.19 11.99 -7.20
C GLY A 507 -1.30 11.70 -7.10
N ALA A 508 -2.03 12.11 -8.13
CA ALA A 508 -3.44 11.84 -8.27
C ALA A 508 -3.67 10.52 -9.02
N SER A 509 -4.58 9.69 -8.55
CA SER A 509 -5.04 8.49 -9.26
C SER A 509 -5.48 8.86 -10.67
N SER A 510 -5.00 8.14 -11.66
CA SER A 510 -5.04 8.59 -13.05
C SER A 510 -5.51 7.55 -14.06
N CYS A 511 -5.29 6.26 -13.81
CA CYS A 511 -5.67 5.16 -14.69
C CYS A 511 -6.18 3.93 -13.93
N PHE A 512 -7.02 4.16 -12.93
CA PHE A 512 -7.67 3.08 -12.18
C PHE A 512 -8.59 2.25 -13.08
N THR A 513 -9.26 2.89 -14.03
CA THR A 513 -10.06 2.22 -15.08
C THR A 513 -9.71 2.78 -16.45
N GLY A 514 -10.11 2.07 -17.50
CA GLY A 514 -9.88 2.44 -18.90
C GLY A 514 -8.57 1.88 -19.44
N THR A 515 -8.10 2.46 -20.55
CA THR A 515 -6.90 2.00 -21.27
C THR A 515 -5.98 3.19 -21.51
N PRO A 516 -4.67 3.08 -21.15
CA PRO A 516 -3.70 4.13 -21.40
C PRO A 516 -3.53 4.42 -22.91
N ALA A 517 -3.10 5.63 -23.23
CA ALA A 517 -2.95 6.06 -24.62
C ALA A 517 -1.79 5.34 -25.33
N ILE A 518 -0.69 5.18 -24.61
CA ILE A 518 0.57 4.57 -25.07
C ILE A 518 1.14 3.79 -23.88
N VAL A 519 2.07 2.88 -24.13
CA VAL A 519 2.77 2.08 -23.11
C VAL A 519 3.11 2.89 -21.85
N GLY A 520 2.46 2.54 -20.73
CA GLY A 520 2.71 3.19 -19.45
C GLY A 520 2.21 4.63 -19.32
N VAL A 521 2.04 5.36 -20.41
CA VAL A 521 1.63 6.76 -20.42
C VAL A 521 0.13 6.89 -20.19
N VAL A 522 -0.26 7.58 -19.12
CA VAL A 522 -1.66 7.86 -18.80
C VAL A 522 -2.31 8.75 -19.87
N GLY A 523 -3.56 8.50 -20.17
CA GLY A 523 -4.33 9.18 -21.21
C GLY A 523 -5.37 8.24 -21.81
N GLY A 524 -5.70 8.38 -23.08
CA GLY A 524 -6.65 7.49 -23.74
C GLY A 524 -8.04 7.54 -23.09
N THR A 525 -8.51 6.43 -22.52
CA THR A 525 -9.78 6.33 -21.79
C THR A 525 -9.58 6.20 -20.27
N CYS A 526 -8.35 6.37 -19.76
CA CYS A 526 -8.03 6.28 -18.34
C CYS A 526 -8.89 7.23 -17.48
N GLN A 527 -9.32 6.73 -16.34
CA GLN A 527 -10.00 7.49 -15.28
C GLN A 527 -9.45 7.06 -13.93
N GLY A 528 -9.17 8.05 -13.07
CA GLY A 528 -8.69 7.81 -11.72
C GLY A 528 -9.79 7.29 -10.78
N TYR A 529 -9.36 6.75 -9.65
CA TYR A 529 -10.25 6.33 -8.57
C TYR A 529 -10.94 7.55 -7.95
N PRO A 530 -12.25 7.51 -7.64
CA PRO A 530 -12.95 8.64 -7.04
C PRO A 530 -12.37 9.04 -5.69
N LYS A 531 -12.27 10.35 -5.42
CA LYS A 531 -11.76 10.90 -4.17
C LYS A 531 -12.60 10.46 -2.97
N PRO A 532 -12.01 9.81 -1.95
CA PRO A 532 -12.71 9.45 -0.73
C PRO A 532 -13.16 10.69 0.06
N SER A 533 -14.27 10.56 0.78
CA SER A 533 -14.87 11.67 1.54
C SER A 533 -13.93 12.26 2.59
N TYR A 534 -13.10 11.44 3.22
CA TYR A 534 -12.17 11.88 4.26
C TYR A 534 -11.07 12.82 3.72
N GLN A 535 -10.63 12.66 2.46
CA GLN A 535 -9.57 13.53 1.91
C GLN A 535 -9.98 15.00 1.82
N TYR A 536 -11.26 15.28 1.61
CA TYR A 536 -11.76 16.66 1.57
C TYR A 536 -11.65 17.41 2.90
N LEU A 537 -11.31 16.73 4.00
CA LEU A 537 -11.13 17.34 5.32
C LEU A 537 -9.77 18.07 5.45
N ALA A 538 -8.74 17.63 4.71
CA ALA A 538 -7.41 18.23 4.82
C ALA A 538 -7.28 19.54 4.02
N ALA A 539 -6.63 20.53 4.62
CA ALA A 539 -6.29 21.77 3.93
C ALA A 539 -5.24 21.51 2.83
N GLY A 540 -5.46 22.05 1.63
CA GLY A 540 -4.51 21.92 0.51
C GLY A 540 -4.80 20.75 -0.45
N VAL A 541 -5.70 19.84 -0.11
CA VAL A 541 -6.11 18.74 -1.00
C VAL A 541 -6.69 19.28 -2.32
N PRO A 542 -6.21 18.82 -3.47
CA PRO A 542 -6.75 19.20 -4.77
C PRO A 542 -8.25 18.87 -4.90
N GLN A 543 -8.98 19.73 -5.59
CA GLN A 543 -10.42 19.54 -5.85
C GLN A 543 -10.64 18.89 -7.22
N ASP A 544 -9.85 17.90 -7.58
CA ASP A 544 -9.83 17.19 -8.86
C ASP A 544 -10.83 16.03 -8.95
N GLY A 545 -11.34 15.58 -7.78
CA GLY A 545 -12.36 14.52 -7.70
C GLY A 545 -11.79 13.10 -7.75
N VAL A 546 -10.48 12.94 -7.77
CA VAL A 546 -9.79 11.64 -7.73
C VAL A 546 -8.98 11.45 -6.45
N ARG A 547 -8.70 10.21 -6.09
CA ARG A 547 -7.87 9.82 -4.93
C ARG A 547 -6.46 10.39 -5.08
N ASP A 548 -5.95 11.04 -4.04
CA ASP A 548 -4.60 11.58 -3.95
C ASP A 548 -3.73 10.74 -2.99
N VAL A 549 -2.49 10.50 -3.36
CA VAL A 549 -1.50 9.78 -2.53
C VAL A 549 -0.20 10.57 -2.44
N PRO A 550 0.57 10.44 -1.32
CA PRO A 550 0.32 9.62 -0.14
C PRO A 550 -0.71 10.22 0.82
N ASP A 551 -1.13 9.46 1.85
CA ASP A 551 -1.91 9.99 2.95
C ASP A 551 -1.02 10.62 4.02
N ILE A 552 0.03 9.89 4.41
CA ILE A 552 1.02 10.26 5.43
C ILE A 552 2.42 9.87 4.92
N THR A 553 3.45 10.32 5.63
CA THR A 553 4.82 10.04 5.25
C THR A 553 5.69 9.68 6.46
N MET A 554 6.75 8.92 6.22
CA MET A 554 7.79 8.56 7.18
C MET A 554 9.16 8.62 6.51
N PHE A 555 10.25 8.66 7.31
CA PHE A 555 11.60 8.55 6.77
C PHE A 555 11.76 7.29 5.90
N ALA A 556 12.35 7.46 4.72
CA ALA A 556 12.48 6.42 3.70
C ALA A 556 13.84 6.45 2.94
N SER A 557 14.72 7.39 3.27
CA SER A 557 15.97 7.56 2.52
C SER A 557 16.92 6.37 2.65
N ASN A 558 17.69 6.13 1.59
CA ASN A 558 18.66 5.05 1.49
C ASN A 558 20.12 5.53 1.65
N GLY A 559 20.36 6.70 2.27
CA GLY A 559 21.68 7.20 2.63
C GLY A 559 22.24 8.31 1.77
N PHE A 560 21.49 8.86 0.83
CA PHE A 560 21.94 9.96 -0.03
C PHE A 560 22.42 11.18 0.80
N TRP A 561 21.60 11.62 1.77
CA TRP A 561 21.95 12.68 2.72
C TRP A 561 22.66 12.17 3.99
N GLY A 562 23.09 10.89 4.01
CA GLY A 562 23.80 10.28 5.13
C GLY A 562 22.92 9.44 6.05
N HIS A 563 21.60 9.45 5.90
CA HIS A 563 20.65 8.73 6.75
C HIS A 563 20.11 7.49 6.05
N TYR A 564 20.07 6.34 6.74
CA TYR A 564 19.58 5.09 6.18
C TYR A 564 19.14 4.12 7.27
N TYR A 565 18.45 3.07 6.89
CA TYR A 565 18.09 1.97 7.77
C TYR A 565 19.09 0.82 7.67
N PRO A 566 19.69 0.33 8.77
CA PRO A 566 20.42 -0.93 8.78
C PRO A 566 19.44 -2.09 8.79
N VAL A 567 19.74 -3.14 8.02
CA VAL A 567 18.95 -4.38 7.94
C VAL A 567 19.86 -5.56 8.24
N CYS A 568 19.36 -6.50 9.06
CA CYS A 568 20.09 -7.68 9.48
C CYS A 568 19.63 -8.90 8.69
N PHE A 569 20.46 -9.42 7.80
CA PHE A 569 20.25 -10.74 7.18
C PHE A 569 21.61 -11.42 6.91
N GLU A 570 21.63 -12.73 7.13
CA GLU A 570 22.81 -13.55 6.89
C GLU A 570 22.71 -14.27 5.55
N GLU A 571 22.94 -13.56 4.46
CA GLU A 571 23.17 -14.22 3.18
C GLU A 571 24.60 -14.78 3.18
N SER A 572 24.82 -15.98 2.65
CA SER A 572 26.02 -16.80 2.40
C SER A 572 27.41 -16.35 2.91
N ASP A 573 27.59 -15.10 3.28
CA ASP A 573 28.84 -14.48 3.73
C ASP A 573 28.78 -13.84 5.14
N GLY A 574 27.71 -14.02 5.89
CA GLY A 574 27.63 -13.61 7.30
C GLY A 574 27.62 -12.11 7.55
N VAL A 575 26.72 -11.38 6.90
CA VAL A 575 26.71 -9.91 6.87
C VAL A 575 25.96 -9.27 8.05
N CYS A 576 25.50 -10.05 9.03
CA CYS A 576 24.82 -9.55 10.22
C CYS A 576 25.58 -9.87 11.51
N PRO A 577 26.84 -9.40 11.67
CA PRO A 577 27.61 -9.69 12.88
C PRO A 577 26.95 -9.08 14.11
N ALA A 578 26.71 -9.89 15.11
CA ALA A 578 26.13 -9.44 16.37
C ALA A 578 27.00 -8.36 17.03
N GLY A 579 26.38 -7.21 17.35
CA GLY A 579 27.02 -6.09 18.02
C GLY A 579 27.74 -5.08 17.11
N GLU A 580 27.64 -5.21 15.79
CA GLU A 580 28.28 -4.28 14.84
C GLU A 580 27.30 -3.81 13.75
N PRO A 581 26.14 -3.17 14.09
CA PRO A 581 25.13 -2.80 13.10
C PRO A 581 25.61 -1.76 12.08
N GLN A 582 26.70 -1.04 12.35
CA GLN A 582 27.36 -0.15 11.40
C GLN A 582 27.98 -0.90 10.20
N ASN A 583 28.19 -2.21 10.32
CA ASN A 583 28.69 -3.08 9.27
C ASN A 583 27.59 -3.83 8.54
N TRP A 584 26.33 -3.65 8.96
CA TRP A 584 25.20 -4.24 8.29
C TRP A 584 24.90 -3.47 6.99
N PRO A 585 24.29 -4.11 6.00
CA PRO A 585 23.87 -3.41 4.81
C PRO A 585 22.83 -2.33 5.16
N GLY A 586 22.94 -1.18 4.47
CA GLY A 586 22.01 -0.07 4.62
C GLY A 586 21.01 -0.07 3.49
N TYR A 587 19.80 0.29 3.79
CA TYR A 587 18.70 0.39 2.84
C TYR A 587 17.81 1.60 3.12
N GLY A 588 16.93 1.89 2.16
CA GLY A 588 15.82 2.81 2.23
C GLY A 588 14.71 2.37 1.28
N GLY A 589 13.74 3.20 1.09
CA GLY A 589 12.53 2.97 0.32
C GLY A 589 11.29 3.22 1.16
N THR A 590 10.18 3.47 0.51
CA THR A 590 8.88 3.58 1.19
C THR A 590 8.44 2.25 1.84
N SER A 591 9.13 1.15 1.50
CA SER A 591 9.05 -0.15 2.20
C SER A 591 9.27 -0.08 3.70
N PHE A 592 10.04 0.88 4.20
CA PHE A 592 10.19 1.06 5.64
C PHE A 592 8.99 1.77 6.27
N GLY A 593 8.38 2.71 5.53
CA GLY A 593 7.27 3.50 6.02
C GLY A 593 6.02 2.69 6.31
N ALA A 594 5.65 1.78 5.41
CA ALA A 594 4.44 0.96 5.56
C ALA A 594 4.48 0.04 6.80
N PRO A 595 5.51 -0.80 7.02
CA PRO A 595 5.60 -1.65 8.21
C PRO A 595 5.79 -0.86 9.52
N ILE A 596 6.49 0.28 9.48
CA ILE A 596 6.60 1.17 10.65
C ILE A 596 5.21 1.71 11.03
N MET A 597 4.43 2.20 10.05
CA MET A 597 3.09 2.70 10.31
C MET A 597 2.10 1.59 10.70
N ALA A 598 2.25 0.37 10.18
CA ALA A 598 1.54 -0.81 10.68
C ALA A 598 1.88 -1.07 12.17
N GLY A 599 3.14 -0.88 12.56
CA GLY A 599 3.58 -0.89 13.95
C GLY A 599 2.93 0.23 14.79
N VAL A 600 2.88 1.44 14.27
CA VAL A 600 2.19 2.57 14.93
C VAL A 600 0.70 2.25 15.13
N GLN A 601 0.05 1.63 14.14
CA GLN A 601 -1.34 1.17 14.30
C GLN A 601 -1.50 0.13 15.39
N ALA A 602 -0.52 -0.74 15.59
CA ALA A 602 -0.54 -1.69 16.70
C ALA A 602 -0.48 -0.98 18.07
N LEU A 603 0.27 0.13 18.18
CA LEU A 603 0.26 0.98 19.38
C LEU A 603 -1.11 1.63 19.60
N VAL A 604 -1.72 2.13 18.54
CA VAL A 604 -3.09 2.69 18.57
C VAL A 604 -4.07 1.62 19.05
N ASN A 605 -4.09 0.45 18.43
CA ASN A 605 -5.00 -0.65 18.78
C ASN A 605 -4.87 -1.08 20.23
N GLU A 606 -3.63 -1.21 20.74
CA GLU A 606 -3.38 -1.51 22.15
C GLU A 606 -3.93 -0.40 23.06
N SER A 607 -3.72 0.87 22.71
CA SER A 607 -4.17 2.02 23.52
C SER A 607 -5.68 2.10 23.64
N VAL A 608 -6.41 1.74 22.60
CA VAL A 608 -7.87 1.67 22.55
C VAL A 608 -8.39 0.39 23.20
N GLY A 609 -7.61 -0.70 23.12
CA GLY A 609 -7.95 -2.02 23.65
C GLY A 609 -8.79 -2.86 22.69
N THR A 610 -8.57 -2.70 21.40
CA THR A 610 -9.15 -3.50 20.32
C THR A 610 -8.04 -3.99 19.36
N GLN A 611 -8.37 -4.92 18.47
CA GLN A 611 -7.49 -5.34 17.39
C GLN A 611 -7.87 -4.72 16.03
N TYR A 612 -9.04 -4.09 15.95
CA TYR A 612 -9.65 -3.70 14.68
C TYR A 612 -10.05 -2.23 14.69
N GLN A 613 -9.61 -1.48 13.66
CA GLN A 613 -9.94 -0.07 13.44
C GLN A 613 -10.53 0.20 12.04
N GLY A 614 -10.45 -0.79 11.12
CA GLY A 614 -10.82 -0.58 9.73
C GLY A 614 -9.83 0.32 9.01
N ASP A 615 -10.32 1.30 8.24
CA ASP A 615 -9.48 2.26 7.53
C ASP A 615 -9.09 3.43 8.45
N PRO A 616 -7.80 3.55 8.81
CA PRO A 616 -7.30 4.62 9.67
C PRO A 616 -7.43 6.04 9.09
N ASN A 617 -7.55 6.18 7.76
CA ASN A 617 -7.65 7.48 7.10
C ASN A 617 -8.83 8.31 7.59
N PHE A 618 -9.96 7.69 7.93
CA PHE A 618 -11.08 8.41 8.54
C PHE A 618 -10.68 9.17 9.81
N VAL A 619 -9.77 8.61 10.60
CA VAL A 619 -9.27 9.25 11.82
C VAL A 619 -8.11 10.20 11.51
N TYR A 620 -7.16 9.83 10.66
CA TYR A 620 -6.02 10.67 10.29
C TYR A 620 -6.47 12.02 9.74
N TYR A 621 -7.33 12.02 8.74
CA TYR A 621 -7.82 13.25 8.12
C TYR A 621 -8.71 14.07 9.06
N SER A 622 -9.48 13.42 9.94
CA SER A 622 -10.25 14.12 10.99
C SER A 622 -9.34 14.80 12.00
N LEU A 623 -8.31 14.11 12.51
CA LEU A 623 -7.34 14.67 13.45
C LEU A 623 -6.51 15.80 12.80
N ASN A 624 -6.17 15.69 11.51
CA ASN A 624 -5.51 16.75 10.77
C ASN A 624 -6.40 17.99 10.66
N ALA A 625 -7.69 17.82 10.35
CA ALA A 625 -8.65 18.92 10.31
C ALA A 625 -8.80 19.60 11.68
N ASP A 626 -8.90 18.83 12.76
CA ASP A 626 -8.98 19.34 14.13
C ASP A 626 -7.70 20.09 14.56
N GLN A 627 -6.52 19.56 14.18
CA GLN A 627 -5.25 20.23 14.36
C GLN A 627 -5.25 21.59 13.66
N ASN A 628 -5.62 21.65 12.39
CA ASN A 628 -5.62 22.86 11.58
C ASN A 628 -6.72 23.86 11.97
N ALA A 629 -7.77 23.41 12.64
CA ALA A 629 -8.79 24.30 13.24
C ALA A 629 -8.29 24.99 14.51
N THR A 630 -7.32 24.40 15.22
CA THR A 630 -6.80 24.89 16.50
C THR A 630 -5.42 25.54 16.41
N LEU A 631 -4.60 25.12 15.47
CA LEU A 631 -3.23 25.58 15.23
C LEU A 631 -3.11 26.09 13.78
N PRO A 632 -2.38 27.20 13.52
CA PRO A 632 -2.05 27.56 12.14
C PRO A 632 -1.10 26.52 11.53
N LEU A 633 -1.20 26.24 10.22
CA LEU A 633 -0.32 25.31 9.51
C LEU A 633 1.17 25.56 9.83
N SER A 634 1.58 26.83 9.90
CA SER A 634 2.96 27.20 10.22
C SER A 634 3.44 26.76 11.61
N ALA A 635 2.55 26.43 12.55
CA ALA A 635 2.94 25.94 13.88
C ALA A 635 3.39 24.48 13.87
N CYS A 636 2.94 23.73 12.86
CA CYS A 636 3.29 22.32 12.67
C CYS A 636 4.25 22.08 11.50
N ASN A 637 4.88 23.15 10.99
CA ASN A 637 5.87 23.05 9.92
C ASN A 637 7.10 22.25 10.39
N SER A 638 7.46 21.20 9.66
CA SER A 638 8.59 20.31 9.92
C SER A 638 9.91 21.08 10.14
N ARG A 639 10.16 22.13 9.36
CA ARG A 639 11.38 22.96 9.45
C ARG A 639 11.58 23.70 10.78
N LEU A 640 10.57 23.74 11.63
CA LEU A 640 10.74 24.27 13.00
C LEU A 640 11.56 23.32 13.89
N GLY A 641 11.79 22.08 13.49
CA GLY A 641 12.56 21.10 14.25
C GLY A 641 12.06 20.96 15.68
N THR A 642 12.91 21.22 16.66
CA THR A 642 12.54 21.19 18.09
C THR A 642 11.56 22.27 18.52
N ALA A 643 11.33 23.30 17.69
CA ALA A 643 10.39 24.38 17.97
C ALA A 643 8.97 24.12 17.39
N VAL A 644 8.74 22.97 16.76
CA VAL A 644 7.39 22.53 16.36
C VAL A 644 6.48 22.55 17.59
N ASN A 645 5.24 23.03 17.42
CA ASN A 645 4.29 23.07 18.52
C ASN A 645 4.07 21.65 19.09
N PRO A 646 4.22 21.43 20.40
CA PRO A 646 4.14 20.10 20.99
C PRO A 646 2.74 19.44 20.89
N GLY A 647 1.73 20.18 20.46
CA GLY A 647 0.38 19.65 20.20
C GLY A 647 0.18 19.14 18.78
N CYS A 648 1.16 19.28 17.88
CA CYS A 648 1.04 18.77 16.52
C CYS A 648 1.03 17.25 16.50
N ILE A 649 0.06 16.69 15.80
CA ILE A 649 -0.04 15.25 15.50
C ILE A 649 0.67 14.96 14.18
N PHE A 650 0.44 15.83 13.20
CA PHE A 650 1.07 15.77 11.88
C PHE A 650 1.99 16.97 11.69
N ARG A 651 3.21 16.70 11.21
CA ARG A 651 4.23 17.70 10.94
C ARG A 651 4.30 17.92 9.44
N ASP A 652 3.98 19.14 9.03
CA ASP A 652 3.82 19.53 7.62
C ASP A 652 5.19 19.71 6.95
N VAL A 653 5.51 18.88 5.96
CA VAL A 653 6.73 18.98 5.15
C VAL A 653 6.48 19.98 4.03
N THR A 654 7.26 21.06 3.97
CA THR A 654 6.89 22.22 3.14
C THR A 654 7.97 22.66 2.16
N VAL A 655 9.09 21.95 2.06
CA VAL A 655 10.23 22.29 1.20
C VAL A 655 10.80 21.03 0.56
N GLY A 656 11.12 21.11 -0.72
CA GLY A 656 11.63 20.02 -1.55
C GLY A 656 10.62 19.61 -2.61
N ASP A 657 10.98 18.62 -3.38
CA ASP A 657 10.21 18.08 -4.49
C ASP A 657 10.49 16.57 -4.67
N MET A 658 9.71 15.93 -5.54
CA MET A 658 9.92 14.53 -5.94
C MET A 658 10.27 14.41 -7.44
N ASP A 659 10.75 15.48 -8.08
CA ASP A 659 11.11 15.43 -9.49
C ASP A 659 12.29 14.46 -9.72
N VAL A 660 12.17 13.60 -10.71
CA VAL A 660 13.25 12.70 -11.13
C VAL A 660 13.68 13.02 -12.56
N ASN A 661 14.89 12.58 -12.93
CA ASN A 661 15.37 12.77 -14.28
C ASN A 661 14.56 11.97 -15.29
N CYS A 662 14.41 12.50 -16.49
CA CYS A 662 13.57 11.91 -17.53
C CYS A 662 14.22 11.92 -18.91
N LEU A 663 13.73 11.05 -19.77
CA LEU A 663 14.07 10.95 -21.18
C LEU A 663 12.81 10.83 -22.05
N PRO A 664 12.91 11.17 -23.36
CA PRO A 664 11.84 10.81 -24.29
C PRO A 664 11.62 9.31 -24.35
N LEU A 665 10.37 8.89 -24.36
CA LEU A 665 10.00 7.49 -24.60
C LEU A 665 10.42 7.08 -26.02
N THR A 666 11.15 6.00 -26.13
CA THR A 666 11.61 5.43 -27.40
C THR A 666 11.04 4.04 -27.63
N ASN A 667 10.83 3.70 -28.88
CA ASN A 667 10.53 2.32 -29.27
C ASN A 667 11.74 1.44 -29.02
N PRO A 668 11.69 0.43 -28.15
CA PRO A 668 12.86 -0.37 -27.77
C PRO A 668 13.42 -1.20 -28.94
N ASN A 669 12.63 -1.47 -29.98
CA ASN A 669 13.04 -2.26 -31.15
C ASN A 669 13.71 -1.42 -32.24
N THR A 670 13.38 -0.14 -32.34
CA THR A 670 13.83 0.72 -33.43
C THR A 670 14.66 1.91 -32.96
N GLY A 671 14.64 2.24 -31.68
CA GLY A 671 15.24 3.45 -31.11
C GLY A 671 14.52 4.75 -31.50
N ALA A 672 13.43 4.68 -32.25
CA ALA A 672 12.68 5.86 -32.66
C ALA A 672 11.97 6.50 -31.48
N VAL A 673 12.05 7.83 -31.36
CA VAL A 673 11.31 8.59 -30.35
C VAL A 673 9.81 8.48 -30.63
N ILE A 674 9.05 8.02 -29.64
CA ILE A 674 7.58 7.92 -29.65
C ILE A 674 6.99 9.24 -29.19
N GLY A 675 7.52 9.80 -28.09
CA GLY A 675 7.06 11.04 -27.51
C GLY A 675 7.86 11.46 -26.31
N THR A 676 7.55 12.65 -25.80
CA THR A 676 8.08 13.19 -24.55
C THR A 676 6.90 13.47 -23.64
N PHE A 677 6.88 12.86 -22.47
CA PHE A 677 5.73 12.88 -21.54
C PHE A 677 6.18 13.42 -20.19
N ASN A 678 5.64 14.60 -19.82
CA ASN A 678 5.97 15.27 -18.56
C ASN A 678 7.48 15.43 -18.32
N CYS A 679 8.25 15.73 -19.37
CA CYS A 679 9.69 15.79 -19.34
C CYS A 679 10.20 17.07 -20.03
N PHE A 680 10.85 17.95 -19.25
CA PHE A 680 11.43 19.19 -19.74
C PHE A 680 12.93 19.00 -20.03
N LEU A 681 13.29 19.03 -21.30
CA LEU A 681 14.66 18.79 -21.76
C LEU A 681 15.52 20.07 -21.88
N ASP A 682 14.92 21.23 -22.22
CA ASP A 682 15.60 22.50 -22.49
C ASP A 682 16.81 22.39 -23.44
N GLY A 683 16.65 21.54 -24.46
CA GLY A 683 17.73 21.29 -25.45
C GLY A 683 18.89 20.43 -24.93
N ALA A 684 18.80 19.86 -23.75
CA ALA A 684 19.81 18.98 -23.15
C ALA A 684 19.51 17.49 -23.40
N THR A 685 20.45 16.63 -23.04
CA THR A 685 20.30 15.17 -23.16
C THR A 685 19.35 14.60 -22.08
N ASN A 686 19.62 14.95 -20.82
CA ASN A 686 18.83 14.54 -19.69
C ASN A 686 17.86 15.66 -19.33
N GLY A 687 16.58 15.33 -19.28
CA GLY A 687 15.50 16.20 -18.80
C GLY A 687 15.21 16.02 -17.33
N VAL A 688 14.28 16.82 -16.86
CA VAL A 688 13.69 16.75 -15.51
C VAL A 688 12.20 16.61 -15.64
N MET A 689 11.56 15.76 -14.85
CA MET A 689 10.11 15.62 -14.85
C MET A 689 9.46 16.97 -14.60
N SER A 690 8.39 17.24 -15.34
CA SER A 690 7.71 18.53 -15.33
C SER A 690 6.26 18.35 -15.76
N LEU A 691 5.35 19.14 -15.19
CA LEU A 691 3.95 19.19 -15.65
C LEU A 691 3.84 19.60 -17.13
N ARG A 692 4.91 20.19 -17.70
CA ARG A 692 4.94 20.69 -19.07
C ARG A 692 6.26 20.36 -19.77
N ASN A 693 6.16 19.96 -21.05
CA ASN A 693 7.35 19.67 -21.87
C ASN A 693 8.03 20.94 -22.42
N ASP A 694 7.33 22.06 -22.53
CA ASP A 694 7.79 23.29 -23.18
C ASP A 694 8.41 24.31 -22.21
N ARG A 695 8.25 24.11 -20.91
CA ARG A 695 8.86 24.89 -19.85
C ARG A 695 8.93 24.07 -18.56
N TYR A 696 9.89 24.38 -17.71
CA TYR A 696 9.94 23.75 -16.41
C TYR A 696 8.80 24.25 -15.52
N GLU A 697 8.02 23.31 -15.04
CA GLU A 697 7.01 23.45 -14.02
C GLU A 697 7.05 22.15 -13.20
N PRO A 698 7.63 22.17 -11.97
CA PRO A 698 7.90 20.94 -11.23
C PRO A 698 6.64 20.10 -11.11
N THR A 699 6.79 18.78 -11.12
CA THR A 699 5.65 17.86 -11.05
C THR A 699 4.91 18.01 -9.74
N TYR A 700 5.60 17.78 -8.64
CA TYR A 700 5.05 17.91 -7.30
C TYR A 700 6.10 18.46 -6.35
N VAL A 701 5.72 19.51 -5.62
CA VAL A 701 6.54 20.18 -4.63
C VAL A 701 5.87 20.13 -3.27
N ALA A 702 6.68 20.04 -2.24
CA ALA A 702 6.24 20.19 -0.87
C ALA A 702 5.76 21.65 -0.60
N LYS A 703 4.62 21.80 0.05
CA LYS A 703 3.99 23.10 0.33
C LYS A 703 3.12 23.02 1.58
N PRO A 704 2.75 24.15 2.20
CA PRO A 704 1.88 24.13 3.37
C PRO A 704 0.53 23.42 3.12
N GLY A 705 0.17 22.52 4.02
CA GLY A 705 -1.01 21.66 3.93
C GLY A 705 -0.74 20.43 3.07
N TYR A 706 -1.79 19.75 2.66
CA TYR A 706 -1.65 18.52 1.85
C TYR A 706 -0.88 18.80 0.54
N ASP A 707 0.06 17.91 0.24
CA ASP A 707 0.73 17.84 -1.07
C ASP A 707 1.03 16.39 -1.48
N PHE A 708 1.38 16.21 -2.75
CA PHE A 708 1.65 14.88 -3.30
C PHE A 708 3.01 14.29 -2.89
N THR A 709 3.86 15.06 -2.20
CA THR A 709 5.17 14.55 -1.76
C THR A 709 5.12 13.94 -0.37
N SER A 710 4.20 14.42 0.50
CA SER A 710 4.18 14.07 1.91
C SER A 710 2.78 13.84 2.51
N GLY A 711 1.71 13.97 1.71
CA GLY A 711 0.35 13.82 2.21
C GLY A 711 -0.02 14.89 3.23
N ILE A 712 -0.59 14.48 4.36
CA ILE A 712 -0.86 15.38 5.49
C ILE A 712 0.35 15.56 6.42
N GLY A 713 1.52 15.03 6.04
CA GLY A 713 2.80 15.17 6.74
C GLY A 713 3.26 13.93 7.50
N SER A 714 4.38 14.07 8.22
CA SER A 714 4.92 13.02 9.09
C SER A 714 4.27 13.04 10.47
N VAL A 715 4.38 11.94 11.22
CA VAL A 715 3.54 11.69 12.40
C VAL A 715 4.30 11.88 13.71
N ASP A 716 3.74 12.63 14.67
CA ASP A 716 4.07 12.50 16.08
C ASP A 716 3.27 11.35 16.67
N VAL A 717 3.91 10.19 16.86
CA VAL A 717 3.23 8.95 17.21
C VAL A 717 2.56 9.02 18.58
N PHE A 718 3.18 9.64 19.58
CA PHE A 718 2.55 9.75 20.89
C PHE A 718 1.30 10.61 20.85
N ASN A 719 1.36 11.75 20.14
CA ASN A 719 0.20 12.60 19.96
C ASN A 719 -0.90 11.92 19.17
N LEU A 720 -0.56 11.15 18.14
CA LEU A 720 -1.52 10.34 17.39
C LEU A 720 -2.21 9.33 18.30
N VAL A 721 -1.43 8.49 19.00
CA VAL A 721 -1.97 7.44 19.89
C VAL A 721 -2.84 8.04 21.00
N LYS A 722 -2.39 9.16 21.59
CA LYS A 722 -3.11 9.87 22.66
C LYS A 722 -4.44 10.46 22.18
N ASN A 723 -4.46 11.07 21.00
CA ASN A 723 -5.65 11.74 20.48
C ASN A 723 -6.56 10.82 19.66
N TRP A 724 -6.18 9.54 19.49
CA TRP A 724 -7.03 8.58 18.81
C TRP A 724 -8.35 8.36 19.55
N PRO A 725 -9.50 8.31 18.86
CA PRO A 725 -10.79 8.08 19.50
C PRO A 725 -10.81 6.81 20.36
N GLY A 726 -11.13 6.95 21.64
CA GLY A 726 -11.15 5.83 22.58
C GLY A 726 -9.80 5.45 23.19
N SER A 727 -8.72 6.19 22.92
CA SER A 727 -7.43 5.99 23.57
C SER A 727 -7.54 6.10 25.09
N ARG A 728 -6.81 5.24 25.81
CA ARG A 728 -6.71 5.24 27.27
C ARG A 728 -5.56 6.12 27.78
N LEU A 729 -4.79 6.70 26.90
CA LEU A 729 -3.74 7.68 27.24
C LEU A 729 -4.37 9.07 27.41
N HIS A 730 -4.15 9.68 28.58
CA HIS A 730 -4.70 11.01 28.94
C HIS A 730 -3.59 12.03 29.20
#